data_c16ddd0cea0b5282c6ac19f5436ee2bf
#
_entry.id   c16ddd0cea0b5282c6ac19f5436ee2bf
#
_cell.length_a   1.000
_cell.length_b   1.000
_cell.length_c   1.000
_cell.angle_alpha   90.00
_cell.angle_beta   90.00
_cell.angle_gamma   90.00
#
_symmetry.space_group_name_H-M   'P 1'
#
loop_
_entity.id
_entity.type
_entity.pdbx_description
1 polymer ?
#
loop_
_entity_poly.entity_id
_entity_poly.type
_entity_poly.pdbx_seq_one_letter_code
_entity_poly.pdbx_strand_id
1 'polypeptide(L)'
;MRKLSIFIILFFCLLTVGAQQVSLQDVANRTYRAEGIRGIKPMLDGEHYTQMSADGKKIIQYSFKTGKETGTIFDVNTARDCSIKSFDDYIMSPDEKLILIQTETKPIYRRSFTANYYIFNVKNNKMEPLSENGPQQVPLFSPDGNQIAFVRDNNIYLVKLLFGNSESQVTKDGKFNEVLNGIPDWVYEEEFGFNRAFDFSADSQMLAYIRFDESQVPMYSFPLYKGMVPALEKFSTYPGEYEYKYPMPGIDNSKVTVHTFDIKSKVTRKMDLPLDADGYIPRIKFTDDENALAITTLNRHQNRFDLYFANPRSTLCKLMVRDEAPQYIKEEAYSNIVFYPKNFVVMSEKDGYNHLYLYTSGGNLVKQITKGNFEVKDFLGWDEATNTFYFESNEGSPLRTAIYKVDGKGKKTKLSKQEGTHKAIFSNNMKYYINTFSNINTPPVITLNDNNGKELATLVDNNTLKHQVSRLNMPSKELFSFKTNDGVELNGWIMKPANFNPNKKYPVIMHQYSGPGSQEVADKWGIGARRDGGMFEAYMAGQGFIMACVDGRGTGGRGSDFEKCTYLSLGVKESKDQVEAAKYLSTLPYVDGNRIGIWGWSYGGYNTLMSMSEGTPIFKAGVAVAAPTDWRFYDSVYTERFMRTPKENMEGYNAASAINRANKLNGELLLIHGTADDNVHLRNNAEYSEALVQADKQFDMQIYTNRNHGISGGNTTKHLLTRVANFFIDNLK
;
A
#
# COMPACT_ATOMS: atom_id res chain seq x y z
N MET A 1 69.91 38.91 37.37
CA MET A 1 68.57 38.38 37.56
C MET A 1 67.72 38.80 36.38
N ARG A 2 67.58 37.89 35.39
CA ARG A 2 66.73 38.09 34.17
C ARG A 2 65.38 37.43 34.44
N LYS A 3 64.32 38.21 34.44
CA LYS A 3 62.93 37.70 34.50
C LYS A 3 62.52 37.19 33.06
N LEU A 4 62.23 35.93 33.00
CA LEU A 4 61.69 35.26 31.78
C LEU A 4 60.15 35.37 31.89
N SER A 5 59.56 36.16 30.99
CA SER A 5 58.09 36.24 30.87
C SER A 5 57.65 35.18 29.87
N ILE A 6 56.88 34.16 30.36
CA ILE A 6 56.27 33.14 29.51
C ILE A 6 54.92 33.69 29.06
N PHE A 7 54.81 33.92 27.72
CA PHE A 7 53.52 34.21 27.06
C PHE A 7 52.83 32.86 26.73
N ILE A 8 51.77 32.56 27.44
CA ILE A 8 50.87 31.43 27.09
C ILE A 8 49.90 31.94 26.03
N ILE A 9 50.07 31.53 24.77
CA ILE A 9 49.10 31.72 23.71
C ILE A 9 48.07 30.63 23.83
N LEU A 10 46.86 30.96 24.36
CA LEU A 10 45.69 30.08 24.28
C LEU A 10 45.19 30.06 22.81
N PHE A 11 45.43 28.96 22.13
CA PHE A 11 44.80 28.64 20.84
C PHE A 11 43.35 28.20 21.15
N PHE A 12 42.41 29.11 21.01
CA PHE A 12 40.98 28.74 20.94
C PHE A 12 40.73 28.07 19.58
N CYS A 13 40.78 26.74 19.54
CA CYS A 13 40.17 26.00 18.46
C CYS A 13 38.67 26.21 18.54
N LEU A 14 38.15 27.15 17.78
CA LEU A 14 36.73 27.18 17.43
C LEU A 14 36.44 25.91 16.61
N LEU A 15 36.06 24.82 17.30
CA LEU A 15 35.37 23.71 16.66
C LEU A 15 34.03 24.27 16.15
N THR A 16 33.99 24.72 14.92
CA THR A 16 32.73 24.86 14.21
C THR A 16 32.15 23.47 14.13
N VAL A 17 31.23 23.14 15.05
CA VAL A 17 30.35 21.97 14.86
C VAL A 17 29.53 22.31 13.64
N GLY A 18 30.04 21.91 12.47
CA GLY A 18 29.25 21.96 11.23
C GLY A 18 27.97 21.17 11.48
N ALA A 19 26.83 21.73 11.11
CA ALA A 19 25.57 21.01 11.20
C ALA A 19 25.71 19.67 10.48
N GLN A 20 25.35 18.59 11.15
CA GLN A 20 25.41 17.25 10.58
C GLN A 20 24.43 17.19 9.41
N GLN A 21 24.89 16.70 8.25
CA GLN A 21 24.03 16.52 7.07
C GLN A 21 23.60 15.06 6.97
N VAL A 22 22.40 14.84 6.39
CA VAL A 22 21.92 13.49 6.04
C VAL A 22 22.85 12.87 5.01
N SER A 23 23.30 11.63 5.21
CA SER A 23 24.08 10.86 4.25
C SER A 23 23.21 9.85 3.51
N LEU A 24 23.65 9.40 2.32
CA LEU A 24 22.97 8.30 1.61
C LEU A 24 22.98 6.99 2.40
N GLN A 25 23.98 6.78 3.28
CA GLN A 25 24.00 5.64 4.18
C GLN A 25 22.88 5.73 5.22
N ASP A 26 22.63 6.92 5.76
CA ASP A 26 21.51 7.15 6.70
C ASP A 26 20.16 6.89 6.03
N VAL A 27 19.98 7.35 4.78
CA VAL A 27 18.78 7.10 3.99
C VAL A 27 18.57 5.60 3.76
N ALA A 28 19.62 4.89 3.34
CA ALA A 28 19.56 3.45 3.07
C ALA A 28 19.27 2.61 4.33
N ASN A 29 19.88 3.01 5.46
CA ASN A 29 19.70 2.35 6.76
C ASN A 29 18.43 2.76 7.48
N ARG A 30 17.70 3.77 6.98
CA ARG A 30 16.55 4.38 7.66
C ARG A 30 16.90 4.84 9.09
N THR A 31 18.07 5.48 9.23
CA THR A 31 18.61 5.92 10.54
C THR A 31 17.64 6.84 11.29
N TYR A 32 16.91 7.70 10.55
CA TYR A 32 15.98 8.68 11.11
C TYR A 32 14.52 8.22 10.95
N ARG A 33 14.24 7.00 11.41
CA ARG A 33 12.90 6.43 11.34
C ARG A 33 12.06 6.88 12.53
N ALA A 34 10.81 7.27 12.26
CA ALA A 34 9.84 7.51 13.32
C ALA A 34 9.48 6.21 14.07
N GLU A 35 9.38 6.30 15.38
CA GLU A 35 8.83 5.24 16.21
C GLU A 35 7.32 5.14 15.97
N GLY A 36 6.82 3.91 16.00
CA GLY A 36 5.40 3.58 15.87
C GLY A 36 5.02 2.44 16.81
N ILE A 37 3.75 2.15 16.91
CA ILE A 37 3.23 1.02 17.68
C ILE A 37 2.93 -0.12 16.71
N ARG A 38 3.43 -1.32 17.00
CA ARG A 38 3.25 -2.50 16.14
C ARG A 38 2.11 -3.38 16.62
N GLY A 39 1.31 -3.89 15.68
CA GLY A 39 0.34 -4.95 15.92
C GLY A 39 -0.74 -4.57 16.93
N ILE A 40 -1.22 -3.33 16.91
CA ILE A 40 -2.36 -2.91 17.73
C ILE A 40 -3.58 -3.74 17.36
N LYS A 41 -4.13 -4.48 18.33
CA LYS A 41 -5.36 -5.27 18.17
C LYS A 41 -6.30 -4.94 19.33
N PRO A 42 -7.43 -4.23 19.05
CA PRO A 42 -8.46 -3.99 20.05
C PRO A 42 -9.03 -5.30 20.58
N MET A 43 -9.23 -5.40 21.89
CA MET A 43 -9.78 -6.58 22.55
C MET A 43 -11.30 -6.51 22.63
N LEU A 44 -11.93 -7.70 22.80
CA LEU A 44 -13.39 -7.86 22.84
C LEU A 44 -14.07 -7.03 23.95
N ASP A 45 -13.39 -6.82 25.05
CA ASP A 45 -13.94 -6.05 26.18
C ASP A 45 -14.10 -4.55 25.86
N GLY A 46 -13.50 -4.07 24.77
CA GLY A 46 -13.52 -2.67 24.35
C GLY A 46 -12.75 -1.71 25.27
N GLU A 47 -12.12 -2.23 26.32
CA GLU A 47 -11.36 -1.44 27.32
C GLU A 47 -9.85 -1.64 27.18
N HIS A 48 -9.44 -2.72 26.48
CA HIS A 48 -8.02 -3.05 26.29
C HIS A 48 -7.67 -3.26 24.82
N TYR A 49 -6.38 -3.15 24.54
CA TYR A 49 -5.75 -3.53 23.27
C TYR A 49 -4.45 -4.26 23.53
N THR A 50 -4.02 -5.05 22.57
CA THR A 50 -2.71 -5.69 22.60
C THR A 50 -1.78 -5.08 21.57
N GLN A 51 -0.48 -5.16 21.83
CA GLN A 51 0.57 -4.84 20.88
C GLN A 51 1.76 -5.79 21.06
N MET A 52 2.56 -5.91 20.02
CA MET A 52 3.80 -6.66 20.04
C MET A 52 4.94 -5.82 20.60
N SER A 53 5.79 -6.41 21.46
CA SER A 53 7.01 -5.75 21.93
C SER A 53 7.97 -5.47 20.77
N ALA A 54 8.81 -4.45 20.91
CA ALA A 54 9.75 -4.03 19.88
C ALA A 54 10.74 -5.14 19.45
N ASP A 55 11.11 -6.02 20.39
CA ASP A 55 12.01 -7.15 20.15
C ASP A 55 11.31 -8.41 19.60
N GLY A 56 9.98 -8.36 19.40
CA GLY A 56 9.18 -9.48 18.88
C GLY A 56 9.10 -10.68 19.84
N LYS A 57 9.17 -10.46 21.16
CA LYS A 57 9.16 -11.54 22.14
C LYS A 57 7.92 -11.60 23.00
N LYS A 58 7.14 -10.52 23.08
CA LYS A 58 5.97 -10.42 23.96
C LYS A 58 4.75 -9.89 23.22
N ILE A 59 3.57 -10.31 23.65
CA ILE A 59 2.29 -9.68 23.41
C ILE A 59 1.87 -9.04 24.70
N ILE A 60 1.77 -7.70 24.70
CA ILE A 60 1.52 -6.90 25.90
C ILE A 60 0.13 -6.29 25.79
N GLN A 61 -0.62 -6.35 26.86
CA GLN A 61 -1.95 -5.75 27.00
C GLN A 61 -1.86 -4.34 27.59
N TYR A 62 -2.62 -3.43 27.03
CA TYR A 62 -2.71 -2.03 27.46
C TYR A 62 -4.17 -1.61 27.64
N SER A 63 -4.39 -0.65 28.53
CA SER A 63 -5.71 -0.06 28.73
C SER A 63 -5.97 1.09 27.76
N PHE A 64 -7.08 1.08 27.03
CA PHE A 64 -7.56 2.21 26.25
C PHE A 64 -7.91 3.44 27.10
N LYS A 65 -8.19 3.27 28.38
CA LYS A 65 -8.52 4.39 29.27
C LYS A 65 -7.31 5.18 29.71
N THR A 66 -6.16 4.51 29.87
CA THR A 66 -4.96 5.12 30.48
C THR A 66 -3.73 5.07 29.60
N GLY A 67 -3.70 4.24 28.55
CA GLY A 67 -2.50 3.96 27.76
C GLY A 67 -1.44 3.14 28.47
N LYS A 68 -1.69 2.68 29.68
CA LYS A 68 -0.72 1.93 30.49
C LYS A 68 -0.83 0.44 30.27
N GLU A 69 0.31 -0.24 30.37
CA GLU A 69 0.40 -1.69 30.40
C GLU A 69 -0.44 -2.26 31.56
N THR A 70 -1.22 -3.29 31.30
CA THR A 70 -2.06 -4.00 32.27
C THR A 70 -1.62 -5.44 32.46
N GLY A 71 -0.84 -6.01 31.53
CA GLY A 71 -0.32 -7.36 31.62
C GLY A 71 0.42 -7.82 30.38
N THR A 72 1.09 -8.95 30.51
CA THR A 72 1.71 -9.68 29.39
C THR A 72 0.87 -10.92 29.11
N ILE A 73 0.37 -11.05 27.87
CA ILE A 73 -0.46 -12.20 27.47
C ILE A 73 0.42 -13.36 26.99
N PHE A 74 1.51 -13.05 26.27
CA PHE A 74 2.46 -14.04 25.77
C PHE A 74 3.89 -13.53 25.93
N ASP A 75 4.80 -14.43 26.34
CA ASP A 75 6.24 -14.17 26.40
C ASP A 75 6.98 -15.46 26.00
N VAL A 76 7.82 -15.40 24.96
CA VAL A 76 8.61 -16.53 24.46
C VAL A 76 9.49 -17.16 25.55
N ASN A 77 9.89 -16.39 26.57
CA ASN A 77 10.78 -16.87 27.64
C ASN A 77 10.04 -17.62 28.75
N THR A 78 8.72 -17.50 28.86
CA THR A 78 7.93 -18.10 29.95
C THR A 78 6.85 -19.07 29.45
N ALA A 79 6.53 -19.02 28.16
CA ALA A 79 5.56 -19.95 27.56
C ALA A 79 6.13 -21.38 27.58
N ARG A 80 5.31 -22.34 28.00
CA ARG A 80 5.69 -23.78 28.05
C ARG A 80 5.74 -24.33 26.63
N ASP A 81 6.67 -25.25 26.41
CA ASP A 81 6.92 -25.92 25.12
C ASP A 81 7.23 -24.94 23.98
N CYS A 82 7.73 -23.75 24.32
CA CYS A 82 8.09 -22.70 23.37
C CYS A 82 9.51 -22.93 22.83
N SER A 83 9.62 -23.20 21.52
CA SER A 83 10.90 -23.42 20.84
C SER A 83 11.41 -22.21 20.06
N ILE A 84 10.59 -21.14 19.93
CA ILE A 84 10.93 -19.94 19.16
C ILE A 84 11.66 -18.89 20.02
N LYS A 85 12.46 -18.07 19.38
CA LYS A 85 13.19 -16.97 20.05
C LYS A 85 12.49 -15.61 19.92
N SER A 86 11.70 -15.45 18.88
CA SER A 86 10.91 -14.28 18.57
C SER A 86 9.83 -14.65 17.57
N PHE A 87 8.87 -13.77 17.36
CA PHE A 87 7.78 -13.97 16.39
C PHE A 87 7.58 -12.73 15.53
N ASP A 88 6.93 -12.92 14.38
CA ASP A 88 6.75 -11.88 13.36
C ASP A 88 5.41 -11.16 13.48
N ASP A 89 4.34 -11.89 13.84
CA ASP A 89 2.98 -11.38 14.07
C ASP A 89 2.16 -12.41 14.87
N TYR A 90 0.92 -12.07 15.21
CA TYR A 90 0.00 -12.94 15.94
C TYR A 90 -1.45 -12.70 15.54
N ILE A 91 -2.31 -13.72 15.73
CA ILE A 91 -3.75 -13.68 15.48
C ILE A 91 -4.45 -14.22 16.73
N MET A 92 -5.37 -13.46 17.31
CA MET A 92 -6.17 -13.90 18.44
C MET A 92 -7.37 -14.70 17.97
N SER A 93 -7.76 -15.75 18.71
CA SER A 93 -9.06 -16.41 18.48
C SER A 93 -10.20 -15.45 18.79
N PRO A 94 -11.42 -15.68 18.22
CA PRO A 94 -12.57 -14.82 18.47
C PRO A 94 -12.96 -14.66 19.94
N ASP A 95 -12.65 -15.65 20.79
CA ASP A 95 -12.89 -15.62 22.24
C ASP A 95 -11.64 -15.25 23.07
N GLU A 96 -10.53 -14.88 22.39
CA GLU A 96 -9.23 -14.47 22.97
C GLU A 96 -8.55 -15.50 23.88
N LYS A 97 -8.96 -16.78 23.82
CA LYS A 97 -8.35 -17.85 24.62
C LYS A 97 -7.15 -18.50 23.96
N LEU A 98 -7.10 -18.44 22.63
CA LEU A 98 -6.01 -18.95 21.83
C LEU A 98 -5.37 -17.84 20.99
N ILE A 99 -4.08 -18.00 20.72
CA ILE A 99 -3.32 -17.09 19.85
C ILE A 99 -2.54 -17.91 18.84
N LEU A 100 -2.65 -17.57 17.55
CA LEU A 100 -1.72 -18.05 16.54
C LEU A 100 -0.50 -17.14 16.53
N ILE A 101 0.66 -17.71 16.80
CA ILE A 101 1.96 -17.05 16.78
C ILE A 101 2.62 -17.36 15.44
N GLN A 102 2.92 -16.32 14.66
CA GLN A 102 3.54 -16.39 13.34
C GLN A 102 5.06 -16.24 13.44
N THR A 103 5.80 -17.09 12.77
CA THR A 103 7.27 -17.08 12.76
C THR A 103 7.83 -17.60 11.44
N GLU A 104 9.09 -17.30 11.17
CA GLU A 104 9.79 -17.74 9.95
C GLU A 104 9.08 -17.34 8.67
N THR A 105 8.58 -16.12 8.62
CA THR A 105 7.85 -15.57 7.47
C THR A 105 8.75 -15.46 6.25
N LYS A 106 8.34 -16.10 5.14
CA LYS A 106 9.01 -16.08 3.85
C LYS A 106 8.08 -15.49 2.79
N PRO A 107 8.36 -14.27 2.28
CA PRO A 107 7.56 -13.64 1.24
C PRO A 107 7.49 -14.50 -0.03
N ILE A 108 6.33 -14.50 -0.69
CA ILE A 108 6.11 -15.05 -2.03
C ILE A 108 6.00 -13.90 -3.03
N TYR A 109 4.95 -13.09 -2.91
CA TYR A 109 4.70 -11.87 -3.69
C TYR A 109 4.53 -10.66 -2.76
N ARG A 110 3.81 -9.65 -3.18
CA ARG A 110 3.63 -8.40 -2.41
C ARG A 110 2.96 -8.62 -1.05
N ARG A 111 1.98 -9.53 -0.97
CA ARG A 111 1.15 -9.77 0.23
C ARG A 111 1.19 -11.22 0.69
N SER A 112 1.41 -12.16 -0.20
CA SER A 112 1.49 -13.57 0.11
C SER A 112 2.84 -13.95 0.70
N PHE A 113 2.79 -14.88 1.65
CA PHE A 113 3.97 -15.45 2.30
C PHE A 113 3.62 -16.82 2.88
N THR A 114 4.62 -17.62 3.12
CA THR A 114 4.53 -18.81 3.99
C THR A 114 5.11 -18.47 5.36
N ALA A 115 4.58 -19.09 6.41
CA ALA A 115 5.11 -18.96 7.76
C ALA A 115 4.84 -20.25 8.55
N ASN A 116 5.59 -20.47 9.63
CA ASN A 116 5.26 -21.46 10.63
C ASN A 116 4.36 -20.81 11.68
N TYR A 117 3.25 -21.48 12.00
CA TYR A 117 2.32 -21.03 13.01
C TYR A 117 2.26 -21.96 14.20
N TYR A 118 2.15 -21.36 15.37
CA TYR A 118 2.00 -22.08 16.65
C TYR A 118 0.71 -21.63 17.32
N ILE A 119 0.01 -22.57 17.96
CA ILE A 119 -1.17 -22.31 18.78
C ILE A 119 -0.69 -22.10 20.22
N PHE A 120 -0.90 -20.92 20.75
CA PHE A 120 -0.66 -20.61 22.14
C PHE A 120 -1.97 -20.58 22.93
N ASN A 121 -2.06 -21.38 23.99
CA ASN A 121 -3.22 -21.40 24.90
C ASN A 121 -2.93 -20.47 26.08
N VAL A 122 -3.68 -19.37 26.16
CA VAL A 122 -3.48 -18.29 27.16
C VAL A 122 -3.65 -18.82 28.59
N LYS A 123 -4.67 -19.66 28.84
CA LYS A 123 -4.97 -20.20 30.18
C LYS A 123 -3.88 -21.14 30.68
N ASN A 124 -3.37 -22.00 29.82
CA ASN A 124 -2.41 -23.02 30.19
C ASN A 124 -0.96 -22.56 30.01
N ASN A 125 -0.74 -21.39 29.43
CA ASN A 125 0.56 -20.85 29.07
C ASN A 125 1.41 -21.86 28.25
N LYS A 126 0.76 -22.57 27.31
CA LYS A 126 1.38 -23.66 26.53
C LYS A 126 1.30 -23.35 25.04
N MET A 127 2.38 -23.63 24.32
CA MET A 127 2.48 -23.48 22.88
C MET A 127 2.69 -24.84 22.19
N GLU A 128 2.06 -25.03 21.02
CA GLU A 128 2.21 -26.21 20.17
C GLU A 128 2.11 -25.83 18.70
N PRO A 129 2.75 -26.55 17.76
CA PRO A 129 2.67 -26.22 16.34
C PRO A 129 1.24 -26.38 15.82
N LEU A 130 0.83 -25.50 14.88
CA LEU A 130 -0.44 -25.63 14.16
C LEU A 130 -0.44 -26.88 13.27
N SER A 131 0.69 -27.15 12.62
CA SER A 131 0.88 -28.30 11.73
C SER A 131 2.34 -28.76 11.73
N GLU A 132 2.55 -30.08 11.72
CA GLU A 132 3.87 -30.71 11.57
C GLU A 132 4.25 -30.96 10.09
N ASN A 133 3.33 -30.64 9.16
CA ASN A 133 3.47 -31.00 7.74
C ASN A 133 4.03 -29.87 6.85
N GLY A 134 4.70 -28.89 7.45
CA GLY A 134 5.33 -27.78 6.74
C GLY A 134 4.63 -26.45 6.92
N PRO A 135 5.16 -25.36 6.33
CA PRO A 135 4.68 -24.02 6.53
C PRO A 135 3.27 -23.81 5.97
N GLN A 136 2.57 -22.82 6.51
CA GLN A 136 1.19 -22.52 6.19
C GLN A 136 1.06 -21.11 5.59
N GLN A 137 -0.05 -20.88 4.90
CA GLN A 137 -0.49 -19.55 4.44
C GLN A 137 -1.84 -19.22 5.04
N VAL A 138 -2.03 -17.97 5.39
CA VAL A 138 -3.29 -17.30 5.70
C VAL A 138 -4.23 -18.04 6.68
N PRO A 139 -3.76 -18.51 7.84
CA PRO A 139 -4.61 -19.22 8.79
C PRO A 139 -5.72 -18.34 9.32
N LEU A 140 -6.89 -18.95 9.60
CA LEU A 140 -8.07 -18.29 10.12
C LEU A 140 -8.76 -19.20 11.16
N PHE A 141 -9.04 -18.66 12.34
CA PHE A 141 -9.93 -19.31 13.31
C PHE A 141 -11.37 -19.33 12.82
N SER A 142 -12.10 -20.40 13.11
CA SER A 142 -13.55 -20.40 13.03
C SER A 142 -14.15 -19.46 14.09
N PRO A 143 -15.37 -18.90 13.88
CA PRO A 143 -16.01 -18.01 14.85
C PRO A 143 -16.18 -18.59 16.26
N ASP A 144 -16.35 -19.90 16.39
CA ASP A 144 -16.43 -20.61 17.68
C ASP A 144 -15.06 -20.90 18.33
N GLY A 145 -13.96 -20.55 17.64
CA GLY A 145 -12.59 -20.76 18.13
C GLY A 145 -12.10 -22.21 18.16
N ASN A 146 -12.89 -23.17 17.64
CA ASN A 146 -12.60 -24.61 17.75
C ASN A 146 -11.92 -25.21 16.53
N GLN A 147 -11.75 -24.43 15.46
CA GLN A 147 -11.16 -24.87 14.21
C GLN A 147 -10.24 -23.79 13.64
N ILE A 148 -9.25 -24.21 12.85
CA ILE A 148 -8.40 -23.32 12.08
C ILE A 148 -8.32 -23.85 10.65
N ALA A 149 -8.64 -23.01 9.66
CA ALA A 149 -8.37 -23.31 8.26
C ALA A 149 -7.13 -22.56 7.80
N PHE A 150 -6.35 -23.17 6.92
CA PHE A 150 -5.18 -22.55 6.29
C PHE A 150 -4.93 -23.15 4.91
N VAL A 151 -4.03 -22.53 4.13
CA VAL A 151 -3.62 -23.06 2.83
C VAL A 151 -2.18 -23.58 2.89
N ARG A 152 -1.94 -24.72 2.26
CA ARG A 152 -0.64 -25.30 1.97
C ARG A 152 -0.68 -25.98 0.60
N ASP A 153 0.34 -25.75 -0.22
CA ASP A 153 0.44 -26.32 -1.57
C ASP A 153 -0.84 -26.10 -2.40
N ASN A 154 -1.37 -24.86 -2.36
CA ASN A 154 -2.57 -24.40 -3.09
C ASN A 154 -3.87 -25.14 -2.71
N ASN A 155 -3.89 -25.85 -1.58
CA ASN A 155 -5.05 -26.54 -1.05
C ASN A 155 -5.39 -26.07 0.37
N ILE A 156 -6.69 -26.09 0.67
CA ILE A 156 -7.21 -25.75 1.99
C ILE A 156 -7.11 -26.97 2.91
N TYR A 157 -6.64 -26.72 4.12
CA TYR A 157 -6.58 -27.66 5.23
C TYR A 157 -7.40 -27.14 6.42
N LEU A 158 -7.95 -28.05 7.21
CA LEU A 158 -8.73 -27.76 8.38
C LEU A 158 -8.16 -28.53 9.58
N VAL A 159 -7.87 -27.81 10.67
CA VAL A 159 -7.44 -28.36 11.95
C VAL A 159 -8.59 -28.26 12.95
N LYS A 160 -8.96 -29.37 13.59
CA LYS A 160 -9.97 -29.42 14.66
C LYS A 160 -9.30 -29.48 16.01
N LEU A 161 -9.34 -28.39 16.78
CA LEU A 161 -8.61 -28.20 18.03
C LEU A 161 -9.10 -29.13 19.17
N LEU A 162 -10.40 -29.36 19.24
CA LEU A 162 -11.00 -30.23 20.26
C LEU A 162 -10.68 -31.72 20.08
N PHE A 163 -10.09 -32.10 18.95
CA PHE A 163 -9.74 -33.47 18.60
C PHE A 163 -8.23 -33.69 18.46
N GLY A 164 -7.44 -33.10 19.36
CA GLY A 164 -5.99 -33.22 19.37
C GLY A 164 -5.32 -32.61 18.15
N ASN A 165 -5.82 -31.45 17.71
CA ASN A 165 -5.33 -30.73 16.54
C ASN A 165 -5.32 -31.57 15.26
N SER A 166 -6.38 -32.38 15.06
CA SER A 166 -6.47 -33.25 13.89
C SER A 166 -6.58 -32.45 12.60
N GLU A 167 -5.58 -32.58 11.72
CA GLU A 167 -5.53 -31.95 10.41
C GLU A 167 -6.22 -32.81 9.36
N SER A 168 -7.00 -32.18 8.48
CA SER A 168 -7.62 -32.83 7.32
C SER A 168 -7.58 -31.90 6.10
N GLN A 169 -7.39 -32.50 4.92
CA GLN A 169 -7.38 -31.78 3.67
C GLN A 169 -8.81 -31.58 3.14
N VAL A 170 -9.17 -30.32 2.82
CA VAL A 170 -10.50 -29.94 2.31
C VAL A 170 -10.54 -30.00 0.79
N THR A 171 -9.57 -29.38 0.11
CA THR A 171 -9.44 -29.41 -1.36
C THR A 171 -8.24 -30.25 -1.79
N LYS A 172 -8.27 -30.82 -3.01
CA LYS A 172 -7.25 -31.77 -3.46
C LYS A 172 -6.72 -31.53 -4.87
N ASP A 173 -7.31 -30.59 -5.59
CA ASP A 173 -6.98 -30.26 -6.98
C ASP A 173 -6.05 -29.06 -7.12
N GLY A 174 -5.61 -28.49 -5.99
CA GLY A 174 -4.68 -27.38 -5.98
C GLY A 174 -3.31 -27.76 -6.52
N LYS A 175 -2.80 -26.97 -7.45
CA LYS A 175 -1.49 -27.14 -8.09
C LYS A 175 -1.00 -25.80 -8.62
N PHE A 176 0.24 -25.48 -8.32
CA PHE A 176 0.87 -24.22 -8.75
C PHE A 176 0.82 -24.06 -10.28
N ASN A 177 0.46 -22.89 -10.76
CA ASN A 177 0.24 -22.55 -12.17
C ASN A 177 -0.94 -23.29 -12.84
N GLU A 178 -1.81 -23.92 -12.08
CA GLU A 178 -3.01 -24.59 -12.59
C GLU A 178 -4.27 -24.22 -11.79
N VAL A 179 -4.33 -24.60 -10.52
CA VAL A 179 -5.50 -24.38 -9.67
C VAL A 179 -5.07 -23.92 -8.28
N LEU A 180 -5.67 -22.85 -7.81
CA LEU A 180 -5.48 -22.31 -6.47
C LEU A 180 -6.80 -22.34 -5.70
N ASN A 181 -6.79 -22.86 -4.48
CA ASN A 181 -7.97 -22.91 -3.61
C ASN A 181 -7.73 -22.07 -2.35
N GLY A 182 -8.57 -21.07 -2.12
CA GLY A 182 -8.53 -20.27 -0.91
C GLY A 182 -7.41 -19.23 -0.82
N ILE A 183 -6.60 -19.10 -1.86
CA ILE A 183 -5.63 -18.02 -2.06
C ILE A 183 -5.78 -17.46 -3.47
N PRO A 184 -5.54 -16.16 -3.71
CA PRO A 184 -5.64 -15.57 -5.03
C PRO A 184 -4.47 -15.98 -5.94
N ASP A 185 -4.66 -15.87 -7.25
CA ASP A 185 -3.58 -15.86 -8.20
C ASP A 185 -2.78 -14.54 -8.13
N TRP A 186 -1.69 -14.42 -8.90
CA TRP A 186 -0.81 -13.27 -8.85
C TRP A 186 -1.57 -11.96 -9.11
N VAL A 187 -2.40 -11.90 -10.16
CA VAL A 187 -3.07 -10.64 -10.55
C VAL A 187 -4.17 -10.22 -9.57
N TYR A 188 -4.89 -11.18 -8.97
CA TYR A 188 -5.87 -10.86 -7.92
C TYR A 188 -5.20 -10.39 -6.64
N GLU A 189 -4.07 -11.00 -6.26
CA GLU A 189 -3.30 -10.55 -5.09
C GLU A 189 -2.80 -9.11 -5.29
N GLU A 190 -2.22 -8.82 -6.46
CA GLU A 190 -1.65 -7.52 -6.75
C GLU A 190 -2.73 -6.45 -6.87
N GLU A 191 -3.78 -6.68 -7.66
CA GLU A 191 -4.69 -5.65 -8.11
C GLU A 191 -6.01 -5.56 -7.33
N PHE A 192 -6.41 -6.62 -6.62
CA PHE A 192 -7.52 -6.58 -5.68
C PHE A 192 -7.08 -6.61 -4.21
N GLY A 193 -5.79 -6.63 -3.94
CA GLY A 193 -5.20 -6.29 -2.65
C GLY A 193 -5.45 -7.28 -1.51
N PHE A 194 -5.54 -8.59 -1.76
CA PHE A 194 -5.76 -9.61 -0.73
C PHE A 194 -4.90 -10.86 -0.93
N ASN A 195 -4.76 -11.67 0.12
CA ASN A 195 -4.02 -12.93 0.09
C ASN A 195 -4.80 -14.13 0.65
N ARG A 196 -6.00 -13.92 1.22
CA ARG A 196 -6.89 -14.98 1.69
C ARG A 196 -8.22 -14.93 0.95
N ALA A 197 -8.60 -16.04 0.37
CA ALA A 197 -9.81 -16.20 -0.44
C ALA A 197 -10.75 -17.28 0.13
N PHE A 198 -10.85 -17.39 1.46
CA PHE A 198 -11.78 -18.27 2.16
C PHE A 198 -12.25 -17.63 3.47
N ASP A 199 -13.43 -18.08 3.96
CA ASP A 199 -14.02 -17.62 5.22
C ASP A 199 -14.93 -18.69 5.83
N PHE A 200 -15.13 -18.63 7.15
CA PHE A 200 -16.06 -19.49 7.88
C PHE A 200 -17.44 -18.85 8.04
N SER A 201 -18.50 -19.66 7.99
CA SER A 201 -19.85 -19.23 8.38
C SER A 201 -19.92 -18.89 9.88
N ALA A 202 -20.86 -18.03 10.26
CA ALA A 202 -21.05 -17.59 11.65
C ALA A 202 -21.27 -18.74 12.64
N ASP A 203 -21.91 -19.83 12.19
CA ASP A 203 -22.12 -21.06 12.96
C ASP A 203 -20.92 -22.02 12.95
N SER A 204 -19.82 -21.66 12.28
CA SER A 204 -18.61 -22.47 12.13
C SER A 204 -18.82 -23.84 11.45
N GLN A 205 -19.93 -24.04 10.74
CA GLN A 205 -20.26 -25.32 10.10
C GLN A 205 -19.91 -25.34 8.60
N MET A 206 -19.71 -24.20 7.98
CA MET A 206 -19.39 -24.07 6.57
C MET A 206 -18.08 -23.32 6.38
N LEU A 207 -17.32 -23.71 5.34
CA LEU A 207 -16.17 -22.97 4.83
C LEU A 207 -16.47 -22.58 3.39
N ALA A 208 -16.45 -21.28 3.08
CA ALA A 208 -16.53 -20.79 1.71
C ALA A 208 -15.16 -20.44 1.17
N TYR A 209 -14.91 -20.65 -0.13
CA TYR A 209 -13.66 -20.29 -0.75
C TYR A 209 -13.82 -19.96 -2.24
N ILE A 210 -12.91 -19.15 -2.76
CA ILE A 210 -12.76 -18.92 -4.19
C ILE A 210 -11.75 -19.94 -4.71
N ARG A 211 -12.11 -20.60 -5.82
CA ARG A 211 -11.25 -21.44 -6.62
C ARG A 211 -10.83 -20.67 -7.87
N PHE A 212 -9.54 -20.55 -8.09
CA PHE A 212 -8.93 -19.93 -9.26
C PHE A 212 -8.39 -21.00 -10.17
N ASP A 213 -8.90 -21.08 -11.40
CA ASP A 213 -8.36 -21.94 -12.44
C ASP A 213 -7.57 -21.07 -13.42
N GLU A 214 -6.25 -21.07 -13.25
CA GLU A 214 -5.32 -20.29 -14.06
C GLU A 214 -4.66 -21.12 -15.18
N SER A 215 -5.16 -22.33 -15.45
CA SER A 215 -4.58 -23.25 -16.43
C SER A 215 -4.47 -22.63 -17.83
N GLN A 216 -5.42 -21.80 -18.22
CA GLN A 216 -5.47 -21.11 -19.53
C GLN A 216 -4.75 -19.75 -19.53
N VAL A 217 -4.36 -19.22 -18.38
CA VAL A 217 -3.59 -17.96 -18.30
C VAL A 217 -2.18 -18.20 -18.85
N PRO A 218 -1.66 -17.33 -19.73
CA PRO A 218 -0.31 -17.48 -20.24
C PRO A 218 0.76 -17.41 -19.14
N MET A 219 1.82 -18.17 -19.35
CA MET A 219 3.03 -18.13 -18.54
C MET A 219 3.86 -16.90 -18.87
N TYR A 220 4.45 -16.28 -17.86
CA TYR A 220 5.57 -15.39 -17.99
C TYR A 220 6.77 -15.95 -17.25
N SER A 221 7.98 -15.75 -17.79
CA SER A 221 9.21 -16.20 -17.14
C SER A 221 10.29 -15.13 -17.18
N PHE A 222 11.16 -15.14 -16.18
CA PHE A 222 12.37 -14.34 -16.15
C PHE A 222 13.54 -15.15 -15.59
N PRO A 223 14.79 -14.82 -16.03
CA PRO A 223 15.95 -15.55 -15.59
C PRO A 223 16.30 -15.24 -14.13
N LEU A 224 16.80 -16.26 -13.43
CA LEU A 224 17.42 -16.15 -12.13
C LEU A 224 18.90 -16.54 -12.21
N TYR A 225 19.73 -15.71 -11.63
CA TYR A 225 21.17 -15.90 -11.59
C TYR A 225 21.61 -16.32 -10.18
N LYS A 226 22.84 -16.80 -10.04
CA LYS A 226 23.40 -17.07 -8.72
C LYS A 226 23.24 -15.87 -7.79
N GLY A 227 23.58 -14.66 -8.24
CA GLY A 227 23.61 -13.47 -7.40
C GLY A 227 24.55 -13.58 -6.21
N MET A 228 24.37 -12.68 -5.23
CA MET A 228 25.19 -12.66 -4.03
C MET A 228 24.38 -12.50 -2.74
N VAL A 229 23.25 -11.77 -2.78
CA VAL A 229 22.43 -11.46 -1.61
C VAL A 229 20.94 -11.54 -1.97
N PRO A 230 20.29 -12.69 -1.68
CA PRO A 230 20.89 -13.97 -1.32
C PRO A 230 21.61 -14.63 -2.51
N ALA A 231 22.59 -15.48 -2.23
CA ALA A 231 23.19 -16.33 -3.24
C ALA A 231 22.30 -17.54 -3.52
N LEU A 232 21.94 -17.75 -4.79
CA LEU A 232 21.17 -18.89 -5.25
C LEU A 232 22.14 -19.95 -5.81
N GLU A 233 22.77 -20.73 -4.95
CA GLU A 233 23.85 -21.65 -5.30
C GLU A 233 23.48 -22.68 -6.39
N LYS A 234 22.21 -23.05 -6.49
CA LYS A 234 21.70 -23.93 -7.55
C LYS A 234 21.87 -23.35 -8.97
N PHE A 235 22.11 -22.04 -9.10
CA PHE A 235 22.32 -21.36 -10.37
C PHE A 235 23.76 -20.91 -10.55
N SER A 236 24.74 -21.58 -9.92
CA SER A 236 26.15 -21.23 -10.00
C SER A 236 26.78 -21.49 -11.37
N THR A 237 26.29 -22.51 -12.10
CA THR A 237 26.83 -22.91 -13.42
C THR A 237 25.98 -22.37 -14.58
N TYR A 238 24.67 -22.55 -14.47
CA TYR A 238 23.69 -22.07 -15.45
C TYR A 238 22.64 -21.23 -14.76
N PRO A 239 22.10 -20.17 -15.39
CA PRO A 239 20.97 -19.44 -14.86
C PRO A 239 19.76 -20.37 -14.76
N GLY A 240 18.90 -20.09 -13.78
CA GLY A 240 17.58 -20.69 -13.68
C GLY A 240 16.52 -19.79 -14.25
N GLU A 241 15.29 -20.21 -14.07
CA GLU A 241 14.11 -19.48 -14.53
C GLU A 241 13.05 -19.50 -13.43
N TYR A 242 12.29 -18.40 -13.30
CA TYR A 242 11.08 -18.35 -12.51
C TYR A 242 9.90 -18.17 -13.46
N GLU A 243 8.93 -19.07 -13.36
CA GLU A 243 7.75 -19.10 -14.22
C GLU A 243 6.49 -18.96 -13.38
N TYR A 244 5.56 -18.11 -13.82
CA TYR A 244 4.28 -17.89 -13.16
C TYR A 244 3.25 -17.38 -14.15
N LYS A 245 1.97 -17.44 -13.77
CA LYS A 245 0.86 -16.97 -14.59
C LYS A 245 0.73 -15.46 -14.51
N TYR A 246 0.73 -14.80 -15.67
CA TYR A 246 0.63 -13.35 -15.75
C TYR A 246 -0.24 -12.94 -16.94
N PRO A 247 -1.51 -12.57 -16.71
CA PRO A 247 -2.39 -12.14 -17.79
C PRO A 247 -2.08 -10.72 -18.23
N MET A 248 -2.05 -10.48 -19.54
CA MET A 248 -1.90 -9.15 -20.14
C MET A 248 -3.23 -8.64 -20.70
N PRO A 249 -3.37 -7.34 -21.02
CA PRO A 249 -4.63 -6.79 -21.53
C PRO A 249 -5.14 -7.50 -22.79
N GLY A 250 -6.41 -7.86 -22.78
CA GLY A 250 -7.07 -8.60 -23.87
C GLY A 250 -6.87 -10.11 -23.84
N ILE A 251 -6.10 -10.62 -22.87
CA ILE A 251 -5.84 -12.06 -22.69
C ILE A 251 -6.75 -12.62 -21.59
N ASP A 252 -6.95 -13.92 -21.56
CA ASP A 252 -7.77 -14.60 -20.55
C ASP A 252 -7.17 -14.46 -19.16
N ASN A 253 -8.03 -14.11 -18.18
CA ASN A 253 -7.75 -14.21 -16.75
C ASN A 253 -8.15 -15.60 -16.24
N SER A 254 -7.80 -15.90 -14.98
CA SER A 254 -8.25 -17.09 -14.28
C SER A 254 -9.77 -17.21 -14.30
N LYS A 255 -10.27 -18.43 -14.50
CA LYS A 255 -11.70 -18.73 -14.30
C LYS A 255 -11.95 -18.91 -12.82
N VAL A 256 -12.82 -18.07 -12.27
CA VAL A 256 -13.07 -18.02 -10.81
C VAL A 256 -14.46 -18.54 -10.48
N THR A 257 -14.54 -19.31 -9.40
CA THR A 257 -15.80 -19.86 -8.90
C THR A 257 -15.79 -19.84 -7.36
N VAL A 258 -16.95 -19.65 -6.76
CA VAL A 258 -17.12 -19.76 -5.31
C VAL A 258 -17.67 -21.12 -4.94
N HIS A 259 -17.07 -21.72 -3.95
CA HIS A 259 -17.47 -23.02 -3.41
C HIS A 259 -17.72 -22.92 -1.91
N THR A 260 -18.61 -23.77 -1.41
CA THR A 260 -18.83 -23.96 0.03
C THR A 260 -18.62 -25.41 0.40
N PHE A 261 -17.97 -25.64 1.51
CA PHE A 261 -17.68 -26.95 2.08
C PHE A 261 -18.41 -27.11 3.42
N ASP A 262 -19.28 -28.10 3.52
CA ASP A 262 -19.94 -28.47 4.76
C ASP A 262 -18.99 -29.35 5.60
N ILE A 263 -18.57 -28.83 6.74
CA ILE A 263 -17.52 -29.44 7.58
C ILE A 263 -17.97 -30.79 8.17
N LYS A 264 -19.26 -30.95 8.43
CA LYS A 264 -19.83 -32.17 9.01
C LYS A 264 -20.00 -33.26 7.96
N SER A 265 -20.69 -32.94 6.88
CA SER A 265 -20.98 -33.90 5.80
C SER A 265 -19.83 -34.08 4.83
N LYS A 266 -18.82 -33.19 4.82
CA LYS A 266 -17.70 -33.13 3.86
C LYS A 266 -18.15 -32.96 2.40
N VAL A 267 -19.30 -32.35 2.18
CA VAL A 267 -19.84 -32.08 0.84
C VAL A 267 -19.43 -30.68 0.40
N THR A 268 -18.85 -30.60 -0.79
CA THR A 268 -18.56 -29.32 -1.47
C THR A 268 -19.66 -28.99 -2.46
N ARG A 269 -20.10 -27.73 -2.50
CA ARG A 269 -21.07 -27.20 -3.46
C ARG A 269 -20.48 -26.00 -4.17
N LYS A 270 -20.72 -25.88 -5.46
CA LYS A 270 -20.45 -24.68 -6.25
C LYS A 270 -21.63 -23.74 -6.11
N MET A 271 -21.38 -22.45 -5.89
CA MET A 271 -22.42 -21.42 -5.82
C MET A 271 -22.98 -21.10 -7.20
N ASP A 272 -24.30 -20.89 -7.29
CA ASP A 272 -25.01 -20.49 -8.50
C ASP A 272 -24.90 -18.96 -8.71
N LEU A 273 -23.67 -18.49 -8.77
CA LEU A 273 -23.37 -17.07 -8.88
C LEU A 273 -23.55 -16.59 -10.33
N PRO A 274 -24.40 -15.55 -10.59
CA PRO A 274 -24.57 -14.98 -11.91
C PRO A 274 -23.38 -14.07 -12.27
N LEU A 275 -22.22 -14.66 -12.50
CA LEU A 275 -20.99 -14.00 -12.90
C LEU A 275 -20.84 -14.03 -14.42
N ASP A 276 -20.44 -12.89 -15.01
CA ASP A 276 -20.02 -12.84 -16.42
C ASP A 276 -18.86 -13.83 -16.65
N ALA A 277 -18.78 -14.41 -17.85
CA ALA A 277 -17.79 -15.46 -18.15
C ALA A 277 -16.31 -15.03 -17.92
N ASP A 278 -16.05 -13.74 -18.01
CA ASP A 278 -14.76 -13.07 -17.80
C ASP A 278 -14.80 -12.06 -16.64
N GLY A 279 -15.81 -12.16 -15.78
CA GLY A 279 -15.96 -11.32 -14.58
C GLY A 279 -15.00 -11.70 -13.45
N TYR A 280 -14.90 -10.82 -12.47
CA TYR A 280 -14.04 -10.96 -11.30
C TYR A 280 -14.85 -11.18 -10.01
N ILE A 281 -14.22 -11.86 -9.05
CA ILE A 281 -14.72 -12.02 -7.66
C ILE A 281 -13.68 -11.44 -6.71
N PRO A 282 -13.69 -10.11 -6.45
CA PRO A 282 -12.66 -9.47 -5.62
C PRO A 282 -12.68 -9.91 -4.15
N ARG A 283 -13.87 -10.22 -3.58
CA ARG A 283 -14.01 -10.58 -2.17
C ARG A 283 -15.15 -11.58 -1.95
N ILE A 284 -14.94 -12.41 -0.92
CA ILE A 284 -16.01 -13.14 -0.24
C ILE A 284 -15.89 -12.93 1.27
N LYS A 285 -17.00 -12.88 1.97
CA LYS A 285 -17.04 -12.82 3.44
C LYS A 285 -18.39 -13.30 3.96
N PHE A 286 -18.38 -14.16 4.98
CA PHE A 286 -19.62 -14.44 5.68
C PHE A 286 -20.06 -13.22 6.49
N THR A 287 -21.37 -13.01 6.54
CA THR A 287 -22.02 -12.06 7.46
C THR A 287 -22.24 -12.73 8.82
N ASP A 288 -22.86 -12.01 9.77
CA ASP A 288 -23.28 -12.59 11.05
C ASP A 288 -24.43 -13.60 10.90
N ASP A 289 -25.06 -13.67 9.73
CA ASP A 289 -26.05 -14.70 9.36
C ASP A 289 -25.34 -15.87 8.68
N GLU A 290 -25.38 -17.05 9.28
CA GLU A 290 -24.78 -18.27 8.76
C GLU A 290 -25.31 -18.68 7.37
N ASN A 291 -26.45 -18.14 6.95
CA ASN A 291 -27.06 -18.36 5.65
C ASN A 291 -26.73 -17.28 4.61
N ALA A 292 -25.90 -16.31 4.96
CA ALA A 292 -25.56 -15.20 4.06
C ALA A 292 -24.04 -15.05 3.87
N LEU A 293 -23.55 -15.64 2.78
CA LEU A 293 -22.20 -15.40 2.25
C LEU A 293 -22.26 -14.19 1.33
N ALA A 294 -21.60 -13.10 1.70
CA ALA A 294 -21.40 -11.93 0.83
C ALA A 294 -20.34 -12.24 -0.23
N ILE A 295 -20.71 -12.03 -1.49
CA ILE A 295 -19.84 -12.21 -2.66
C ILE A 295 -19.86 -10.92 -3.44
N THR A 296 -18.69 -10.29 -3.64
CA THR A 296 -18.55 -9.13 -4.52
C THR A 296 -18.10 -9.56 -5.91
N THR A 297 -18.68 -8.96 -6.93
CA THR A 297 -18.29 -9.22 -8.32
C THR A 297 -18.07 -7.92 -9.09
N LEU A 298 -17.22 -8.00 -10.11
CA LEU A 298 -17.04 -6.96 -11.11
C LEU A 298 -17.17 -7.58 -12.51
N ASN A 299 -17.72 -6.83 -13.46
CA ASN A 299 -17.56 -7.17 -14.87
C ASN A 299 -16.12 -6.90 -15.32
N ARG A 300 -15.72 -7.35 -16.51
CA ARG A 300 -14.35 -7.20 -17.01
C ARG A 300 -13.93 -5.73 -17.14
N HIS A 301 -14.82 -4.83 -17.54
CA HIS A 301 -14.54 -3.38 -17.56
C HIS A 301 -14.40 -2.76 -16.16
N GLN A 302 -14.72 -3.50 -15.10
CA GLN A 302 -14.66 -3.06 -13.71
C GLN A 302 -15.47 -1.78 -13.45
N ASN A 303 -16.52 -1.57 -14.23
CA ASN A 303 -17.42 -0.42 -14.13
C ASN A 303 -18.84 -0.78 -13.65
N ARG A 304 -19.08 -2.07 -13.37
CA ARG A 304 -20.27 -2.59 -12.68
C ARG A 304 -19.83 -3.47 -11.50
N PHE A 305 -20.21 -3.04 -10.33
CA PHE A 305 -20.03 -3.76 -9.07
C PHE A 305 -21.36 -4.34 -8.62
N ASP A 306 -21.37 -5.62 -8.27
CA ASP A 306 -22.52 -6.31 -7.67
C ASP A 306 -22.11 -6.94 -6.33
N LEU A 307 -22.94 -6.74 -5.32
CA LEU A 307 -22.90 -7.46 -4.04
C LEU A 307 -24.04 -8.47 -4.01
N TYR A 308 -23.69 -9.75 -3.89
CA TYR A 308 -24.64 -10.85 -3.71
C TYR A 308 -24.60 -11.36 -2.27
N PHE A 309 -25.75 -11.74 -1.72
CA PHE A 309 -25.83 -12.66 -0.58
C PHE A 309 -26.21 -14.04 -1.09
N ALA A 310 -25.34 -15.01 -0.81
CA ALA A 310 -25.47 -16.38 -1.26
C ALA A 310 -25.73 -17.30 -0.08
N ASN A 311 -26.74 -18.21 -0.21
CA ASN A 311 -26.97 -19.21 0.80
C ASN A 311 -25.99 -20.38 0.61
N PRO A 312 -25.12 -20.69 1.58
CA PRO A 312 -24.06 -21.67 1.42
C PRO A 312 -24.56 -23.12 1.26
N ARG A 313 -25.81 -23.40 1.61
CA ARG A 313 -26.42 -24.74 1.55
C ARG A 313 -27.28 -24.96 0.32
N SER A 314 -28.10 -23.96 -0.05
CA SER A 314 -28.98 -24.03 -1.24
C SER A 314 -28.28 -23.55 -2.54
N THR A 315 -27.09 -22.93 -2.44
CA THR A 315 -26.30 -22.33 -3.53
C THR A 315 -26.89 -21.06 -4.18
N LEU A 316 -28.13 -20.69 -3.84
CA LEU A 316 -28.83 -19.55 -4.43
C LEU A 316 -28.18 -18.22 -4.04
N CYS A 317 -28.03 -17.34 -5.02
CA CYS A 317 -27.46 -15.99 -4.86
C CYS A 317 -28.53 -14.93 -5.10
N LYS A 318 -28.64 -13.96 -4.17
CA LYS A 318 -29.55 -12.82 -4.28
C LYS A 318 -28.73 -11.54 -4.43
N LEU A 319 -29.03 -10.76 -5.46
CA LEU A 319 -28.43 -9.43 -5.64
C LEU A 319 -28.93 -8.48 -4.55
N MET A 320 -27.98 -7.86 -3.84
CA MET A 320 -28.25 -6.93 -2.74
C MET A 320 -28.00 -5.48 -3.15
N VAL A 321 -26.87 -5.21 -3.80
CA VAL A 321 -26.47 -3.89 -4.27
C VAL A 321 -25.85 -4.01 -5.64
N ARG A 322 -26.21 -3.09 -6.54
CA ARG A 322 -25.50 -2.83 -7.80
C ARG A 322 -25.05 -1.38 -7.81
N ASP A 323 -23.80 -1.16 -8.19
CA ASP A 323 -23.25 0.17 -8.45
C ASP A 323 -22.59 0.17 -9.84
N GLU A 324 -22.78 1.24 -10.59
CA GLU A 324 -22.27 1.39 -11.96
C GLU A 324 -21.61 2.76 -12.11
N ALA A 325 -20.52 2.81 -12.86
CA ALA A 325 -19.80 4.02 -13.16
C ALA A 325 -19.49 4.12 -14.66
N PRO A 326 -19.40 5.33 -15.24
CA PRO A 326 -19.02 5.49 -16.64
C PRO A 326 -17.61 4.97 -16.95
N GLN A 327 -16.69 5.09 -15.99
CA GLN A 327 -15.29 4.68 -16.14
C GLN A 327 -15.02 3.35 -15.42
N TYR A 328 -14.78 3.39 -14.12
CA TYR A 328 -14.50 2.22 -13.27
C TYR A 328 -14.98 2.46 -11.84
N ILE A 329 -15.21 1.36 -11.12
CA ILE A 329 -15.54 1.35 -9.68
C ILE A 329 -14.24 1.38 -8.87
N LYS A 330 -14.16 2.21 -7.85
CA LYS A 330 -13.04 2.24 -6.92
C LYS A 330 -12.98 0.99 -6.05
N GLU A 331 -11.75 0.62 -5.65
CA GLU A 331 -11.52 -0.56 -4.81
C GLU A 331 -12.29 -0.51 -3.48
N GLU A 332 -12.41 0.64 -2.86
CA GLU A 332 -13.10 0.81 -1.58
C GLU A 332 -14.56 0.33 -1.61
N ALA A 333 -15.21 0.39 -2.77
CA ALA A 333 -16.60 -0.04 -2.91
C ALA A 333 -16.79 -1.56 -2.68
N TYR A 334 -15.81 -2.38 -3.05
CA TYR A 334 -15.89 -3.84 -2.94
C TYR A 334 -14.95 -4.43 -1.88
N SER A 335 -13.96 -3.68 -1.39
CA SER A 335 -13.02 -4.16 -0.38
C SER A 335 -13.40 -3.77 1.05
N ASN A 336 -14.13 -2.66 1.25
CA ASN A 336 -14.40 -2.06 2.56
C ASN A 336 -15.87 -2.13 2.97
N ILE A 337 -16.55 -3.26 2.69
CA ILE A 337 -17.92 -3.48 3.14
C ILE A 337 -17.89 -3.99 4.59
N VAL A 338 -18.61 -3.31 5.48
CA VAL A 338 -18.70 -3.69 6.89
C VAL A 338 -20.11 -4.18 7.19
N PHE A 339 -20.22 -5.42 7.67
CA PHE A 339 -21.48 -6.08 7.98
C PHE A 339 -21.80 -5.95 9.47
N TYR A 340 -23.10 -5.76 9.77
CA TYR A 340 -23.70 -5.73 11.09
C TYR A 340 -24.93 -6.65 11.07
N PRO A 341 -25.48 -7.07 12.23
CA PRO A 341 -26.57 -8.07 12.26
C PRO A 341 -27.78 -7.74 11.40
N LYS A 342 -28.11 -6.45 11.23
CA LYS A 342 -29.30 -6.01 10.47
C LYS A 342 -28.98 -5.08 9.30
N ASN A 343 -27.73 -4.68 9.15
CA ASN A 343 -27.32 -3.64 8.21
C ASN A 343 -25.93 -3.93 7.66
N PHE A 344 -25.55 -3.21 6.62
CA PHE A 344 -24.16 -3.12 6.18
C PHE A 344 -23.86 -1.72 5.62
N VAL A 345 -22.59 -1.34 5.68
CA VAL A 345 -22.10 -0.06 5.17
C VAL A 345 -21.23 -0.31 3.95
N VAL A 346 -21.50 0.42 2.88
CA VAL A 346 -20.75 0.40 1.61
C VAL A 346 -20.20 1.79 1.33
N MET A 347 -19.01 1.85 0.74
CA MET A 347 -18.48 3.07 0.13
C MET A 347 -18.86 3.15 -1.34
N SER A 348 -19.18 4.34 -1.84
CA SER A 348 -19.47 4.55 -3.27
C SER A 348 -19.20 6.00 -3.68
N GLU A 349 -18.77 6.18 -4.94
CA GLU A 349 -18.58 7.48 -5.58
C GLU A 349 -19.78 7.92 -6.44
N LYS A 350 -20.95 7.30 -6.28
CA LYS A 350 -22.12 7.54 -7.16
C LYS A 350 -22.64 8.98 -7.17
N ASP A 351 -22.19 9.83 -6.24
CA ASP A 351 -22.46 11.26 -6.24
C ASP A 351 -21.23 12.15 -6.58
N GLY A 352 -20.17 11.54 -7.13
CA GLY A 352 -18.94 12.21 -7.57
C GLY A 352 -17.80 12.19 -6.55
N TYR A 353 -18.06 11.83 -5.30
CA TYR A 353 -17.07 11.67 -4.22
C TYR A 353 -17.30 10.38 -3.45
N ASN A 354 -16.25 9.81 -2.87
CA ASN A 354 -16.37 8.59 -2.08
C ASN A 354 -17.08 8.86 -0.75
N HIS A 355 -18.28 8.28 -0.57
CA HIS A 355 -19.12 8.46 0.61
C HIS A 355 -19.66 7.14 1.17
N LEU A 356 -20.16 7.19 2.41
CA LEU A 356 -20.73 6.06 3.13
C LEU A 356 -22.23 5.95 2.90
N TYR A 357 -22.69 4.73 2.63
CA TYR A 357 -24.10 4.37 2.43
C TYR A 357 -24.49 3.23 3.34
N LEU A 358 -25.59 3.38 4.08
CA LEU A 358 -26.16 2.35 4.96
C LEU A 358 -27.26 1.60 4.23
N TYR A 359 -27.16 0.27 4.21
CA TYR A 359 -28.17 -0.65 3.68
C TYR A 359 -28.69 -1.55 4.78
N THR A 360 -29.95 -2.02 4.64
CA THR A 360 -30.45 -3.13 5.45
C THR A 360 -29.83 -4.45 4.99
N SER A 361 -29.82 -5.47 5.85
CA SER A 361 -29.45 -6.85 5.46
C SER A 361 -30.33 -7.44 4.34
N GLY A 362 -31.48 -6.81 4.04
CA GLY A 362 -32.33 -7.14 2.88
C GLY A 362 -31.92 -6.49 1.56
N GLY A 363 -30.93 -5.58 1.55
CA GLY A 363 -30.43 -4.88 0.36
C GLY A 363 -31.10 -3.53 0.08
N ASN A 364 -31.95 -3.01 0.99
CA ASN A 364 -32.59 -1.70 0.81
C ASN A 364 -31.70 -0.58 1.34
N LEU A 365 -31.50 0.46 0.55
CA LEU A 365 -30.79 1.67 0.98
C LEU A 365 -31.58 2.35 2.11
N VAL A 366 -30.95 2.51 3.26
CA VAL A 366 -31.51 3.24 4.41
C VAL A 366 -31.22 4.74 4.27
N LYS A 367 -29.94 5.10 4.09
CA LYS A 367 -29.51 6.49 3.93
C LYS A 367 -28.08 6.60 3.39
N GLN A 368 -27.77 7.73 2.79
CA GLN A 368 -26.40 8.20 2.61
C GLN A 368 -25.93 8.83 3.94
N ILE A 369 -24.85 8.33 4.52
CA ILE A 369 -24.34 8.76 5.83
C ILE A 369 -23.55 10.05 5.73
N THR A 370 -22.69 10.17 4.71
CA THR A 370 -21.84 11.34 4.45
C THR A 370 -22.15 11.95 3.09
N LYS A 371 -22.02 13.28 2.96
CA LYS A 371 -22.28 14.00 1.72
C LYS A 371 -21.47 15.29 1.66
N GLY A 372 -21.03 15.68 0.47
CA GLY A 372 -20.30 16.94 0.22
C GLY A 372 -19.16 16.76 -0.77
N ASN A 373 -18.45 17.86 -1.06
CA ASN A 373 -17.31 17.87 -1.98
C ASN A 373 -16.02 17.45 -1.23
N PHE A 374 -15.99 16.23 -0.71
CA PHE A 374 -14.87 15.61 -0.02
C PHE A 374 -14.99 14.10 -0.10
N GLU A 375 -13.89 13.40 0.11
CA GLU A 375 -13.85 11.95 0.13
C GLU A 375 -13.75 11.41 1.57
N VAL A 376 -14.55 10.40 1.87
CA VAL A 376 -14.28 9.50 2.99
C VAL A 376 -13.09 8.63 2.60
N LYS A 377 -12.06 8.60 3.47
CA LYS A 377 -10.84 7.82 3.26
C LYS A 377 -10.90 6.45 3.92
N ASP A 378 -11.59 6.36 5.07
CA ASP A 378 -11.79 5.11 5.78
C ASP A 378 -13.07 5.16 6.62
N PHE A 379 -13.76 4.04 6.73
CA PHE A 379 -14.87 3.85 7.64
C PHE A 379 -14.37 3.14 8.90
N LEU A 380 -14.41 3.83 10.04
CA LEU A 380 -13.81 3.38 11.29
C LEU A 380 -14.76 2.54 12.15
N GLY A 381 -16.09 2.66 11.92
CA GLY A 381 -17.09 1.86 12.61
C GLY A 381 -18.38 2.61 12.93
N TRP A 382 -19.36 1.86 13.38
CA TRP A 382 -20.68 2.35 13.78
C TRP A 382 -20.99 1.89 15.21
N ASP A 383 -21.19 2.85 16.10
CA ASP A 383 -21.80 2.59 17.41
C ASP A 383 -23.33 2.52 17.24
N GLU A 384 -23.86 1.31 17.14
CA GLU A 384 -25.29 1.07 16.94
C GLU A 384 -26.13 1.59 18.13
N ALA A 385 -25.60 1.54 19.35
CA ALA A 385 -26.32 1.96 20.55
C ALA A 385 -26.63 3.47 20.56
N THR A 386 -25.67 4.28 20.09
CA THR A 386 -25.82 5.73 19.96
C THR A 386 -26.17 6.17 18.54
N ASN A 387 -26.25 5.22 17.59
CA ASN A 387 -26.41 5.47 16.15
C ASN A 387 -25.40 6.49 15.62
N THR A 388 -24.12 6.31 15.97
CA THR A 388 -23.02 7.23 15.60
C THR A 388 -22.02 6.52 14.72
N PHE A 389 -21.72 7.09 13.56
CA PHE A 389 -20.74 6.59 12.58
C PHE A 389 -19.44 7.37 12.71
N TYR A 390 -18.30 6.67 12.66
CA TYR A 390 -16.96 7.24 12.73
C TYR A 390 -16.21 6.98 11.42
N PHE A 391 -15.51 7.99 10.92
CA PHE A 391 -14.81 7.90 9.65
C PHE A 391 -13.65 8.89 9.54
N GLU A 392 -12.72 8.62 8.63
CA GLU A 392 -11.68 9.53 8.19
C GLU A 392 -12.12 10.20 6.88
N SER A 393 -11.89 11.50 6.74
CA SER A 393 -12.13 12.18 5.48
C SER A 393 -11.17 13.35 5.26
N ASN A 394 -11.08 13.78 4.00
CA ASN A 394 -10.32 14.96 3.59
C ASN A 394 -11.17 16.22 3.50
N GLU A 395 -12.29 16.29 4.21
CA GLU A 395 -13.13 17.48 4.28
C GLU A 395 -12.33 18.70 4.72
N GLY A 396 -12.47 19.81 3.99
CA GLY A 396 -11.77 21.06 4.24
C GLY A 396 -10.44 21.22 3.49
N SER A 397 -9.75 20.14 3.13
CA SER A 397 -8.56 20.20 2.28
C SER A 397 -8.23 18.83 1.68
N PRO A 398 -8.02 18.72 0.36
CA PRO A 398 -7.61 17.47 -0.27
C PRO A 398 -6.23 16.99 0.20
N LEU A 399 -5.44 17.83 0.86
CA LEU A 399 -4.09 17.52 1.34
C LEU A 399 -4.07 16.97 2.77
N ARG A 400 -5.21 16.94 3.47
CA ARG A 400 -5.32 16.60 4.88
C ARG A 400 -6.35 15.51 5.09
N THR A 401 -6.19 14.76 6.18
CA THR A 401 -7.18 13.77 6.61
C THR A 401 -7.49 13.99 8.08
N ALA A 402 -8.76 14.10 8.41
CA ALA A 402 -9.25 14.32 9.76
C ALA A 402 -10.24 13.23 10.17
N ILE A 403 -10.40 13.03 11.48
CA ILE A 403 -11.32 12.07 12.07
C ILE A 403 -12.63 12.78 12.39
N TYR A 404 -13.74 12.19 11.97
CA TYR A 404 -15.09 12.71 12.15
C TYR A 404 -16.01 11.67 12.75
N LYS A 405 -17.08 12.15 13.39
CA LYS A 405 -18.28 11.38 13.68
C LYS A 405 -19.51 12.07 13.13
N VAL A 406 -20.52 11.27 12.78
CA VAL A 406 -21.86 11.76 12.43
C VAL A 406 -22.89 10.96 13.22
N ASP A 407 -23.79 11.66 13.93
CA ASP A 407 -24.85 11.02 14.71
C ASP A 407 -26.06 10.62 13.84
N GLY A 408 -26.99 9.89 14.44
CA GLY A 408 -28.20 9.43 13.76
C GLY A 408 -29.09 10.54 13.19
N LYS A 409 -28.94 11.78 13.69
CA LYS A 409 -29.65 13.00 13.21
C LYS A 409 -28.91 13.71 12.11
N GLY A 410 -27.71 13.24 11.74
CA GLY A 410 -26.85 13.83 10.69
C GLY A 410 -25.95 14.97 11.17
N LYS A 411 -25.84 15.19 12.49
CA LYS A 411 -24.90 16.18 13.04
C LYS A 411 -23.48 15.62 12.97
N LYS A 412 -22.64 16.23 12.12
CA LYS A 412 -21.23 15.92 11.97
C LYS A 412 -20.37 16.70 12.96
N THR A 413 -19.36 16.04 13.52
CA THR A 413 -18.40 16.62 14.46
C THR A 413 -16.99 16.19 14.08
N LYS A 414 -16.07 17.13 13.93
CA LYS A 414 -14.62 16.86 13.76
C LYS A 414 -14.01 16.54 15.11
N LEU A 415 -13.35 15.40 15.24
CA LEU A 415 -12.71 14.92 16.48
C LEU A 415 -11.24 15.35 16.56
N SER A 416 -10.53 15.31 15.45
CA SER A 416 -9.12 15.71 15.37
C SER A 416 -8.98 17.24 15.39
N LYS A 417 -7.98 17.75 16.14
CA LYS A 417 -7.81 19.20 16.37
C LYS A 417 -6.70 19.81 15.50
N GLN A 418 -5.59 19.08 15.34
CA GLN A 418 -4.43 19.59 14.62
C GLN A 418 -4.65 19.50 13.10
N GLU A 419 -4.02 20.44 12.38
CA GLU A 419 -3.96 20.46 10.93
C GLU A 419 -2.87 19.50 10.41
N GLY A 420 -3.25 18.56 9.54
CA GLY A 420 -2.36 17.54 9.00
C GLY A 420 -3.10 16.26 8.64
N THR A 421 -2.45 15.13 8.78
CA THR A 421 -3.01 13.80 8.51
C THR A 421 -3.19 13.02 9.79
N HIS A 422 -4.41 12.55 10.01
CA HIS A 422 -4.80 11.69 11.12
C HIS A 422 -5.20 10.31 10.63
N LYS A 423 -4.90 9.27 11.43
CA LYS A 423 -5.37 7.91 11.25
C LYS A 423 -5.76 7.33 12.59
N ALA A 424 -6.94 6.70 12.68
CA ALA A 424 -7.49 6.19 13.93
C ALA A 424 -7.68 4.68 13.94
N ILE A 425 -7.48 4.07 15.11
CA ILE A 425 -7.87 2.69 15.42
C ILE A 425 -8.78 2.75 16.64
N PHE A 426 -10.06 2.40 16.46
CA PHE A 426 -11.05 2.43 17.53
C PHE A 426 -11.05 1.15 18.37
N SER A 427 -11.42 1.30 19.64
CA SER A 427 -11.81 0.18 20.50
C SER A 427 -13.09 -0.47 19.98
N ASN A 428 -13.29 -1.76 20.26
CA ASN A 428 -14.47 -2.50 19.77
C ASN A 428 -15.82 -1.94 20.27
N ASN A 429 -15.82 -1.25 21.41
CA ASN A 429 -17.01 -0.55 21.94
C ASN A 429 -17.15 0.90 21.47
N MET A 430 -16.30 1.37 20.53
CA MET A 430 -16.27 2.72 19.94
C MET A 430 -16.14 3.87 20.97
N LYS A 431 -15.65 3.60 22.19
CA LYS A 431 -15.48 4.62 23.23
C LYS A 431 -14.13 5.32 23.20
N TYR A 432 -13.12 4.66 22.65
CA TYR A 432 -11.74 5.15 22.61
C TYR A 432 -11.16 4.94 21.22
N TYR A 433 -10.14 5.72 20.90
CA TYR A 433 -9.32 5.47 19.72
C TYR A 433 -7.85 5.89 19.90
N ILE A 434 -6.96 5.17 19.24
CA ILE A 434 -5.55 5.54 19.10
C ILE A 434 -5.45 6.34 17.80
N ASN A 435 -4.97 7.58 17.91
CA ASN A 435 -4.77 8.50 16.79
C ASN A 435 -3.30 8.62 16.45
N THR A 436 -2.95 8.41 15.18
CA THR A 436 -1.63 8.75 14.65
C THR A 436 -1.74 10.04 13.84
N PHE A 437 -1.14 11.10 14.37
CA PHE A 437 -1.10 12.43 13.74
C PHE A 437 0.27 12.75 13.19
N SER A 438 0.35 13.34 12.01
CA SER A 438 1.53 14.01 11.49
C SER A 438 1.16 15.15 10.56
N ASN A 439 2.10 16.05 10.29
CA ASN A 439 2.04 16.98 9.17
C ASN A 439 3.35 16.94 8.39
N ILE A 440 3.45 17.74 7.34
CA ILE A 440 4.57 17.66 6.39
C ILE A 440 5.94 17.89 7.04
N ASN A 441 5.99 18.62 8.18
CA ASN A 441 7.21 18.94 8.93
C ASN A 441 7.24 18.38 10.38
N THR A 442 6.18 17.68 10.79
CA THR A 442 6.08 17.13 12.15
C THR A 442 6.04 15.59 12.08
N PRO A 443 7.03 14.89 12.67
CA PRO A 443 7.01 13.44 12.81
C PRO A 443 5.74 12.93 13.51
N PRO A 444 5.34 11.66 13.29
CA PRO A 444 4.14 11.11 13.89
C PRO A 444 4.10 11.25 15.40
N VAL A 445 2.94 11.70 15.91
CA VAL A 445 2.60 11.68 17.33
C VAL A 445 1.41 10.73 17.49
N ILE A 446 1.52 9.77 18.39
CA ILE A 446 0.49 8.78 18.65
C ILE A 446 -0.15 9.07 20.00
N THR A 447 -1.46 9.33 19.97
CA THR A 447 -2.23 9.68 21.17
C THR A 447 -3.39 8.73 21.36
N LEU A 448 -3.78 8.53 22.60
CA LEU A 448 -5.00 7.85 23.00
C LEU A 448 -6.07 8.91 23.28
N ASN A 449 -7.27 8.72 22.73
CA ASN A 449 -8.37 9.68 22.80
C ASN A 449 -9.69 9.00 23.16
N ASP A 450 -10.59 9.74 23.78
CA ASP A 450 -12.00 9.33 23.87
C ASP A 450 -12.76 9.62 22.57
N ASN A 451 -13.94 9.07 22.41
CA ASN A 451 -14.78 9.25 21.22
C ASN A 451 -15.41 10.64 21.07
N ASN A 452 -15.04 11.60 21.91
CA ASN A 452 -15.34 13.02 21.77
C ASN A 452 -14.12 13.85 21.34
N GLY A 453 -12.98 13.18 21.08
CA GLY A 453 -11.74 13.82 20.64
C GLY A 453 -10.92 14.42 21.78
N LYS A 454 -11.20 14.06 23.05
CA LYS A 454 -10.36 14.45 24.18
C LYS A 454 -9.16 13.52 24.28
N GLU A 455 -7.97 14.07 24.23
CA GLU A 455 -6.73 13.33 24.47
C GLU A 455 -6.66 12.86 25.92
N LEU A 456 -6.40 11.57 26.11
CA LEU A 456 -6.26 10.92 27.41
C LEU A 456 -4.79 10.67 27.75
N ALA A 457 -3.96 10.32 26.77
CA ALA A 457 -2.54 10.08 26.92
C ALA A 457 -1.79 10.24 25.59
N THR A 458 -0.53 10.64 25.66
CA THR A 458 0.42 10.55 24.54
C THR A 458 1.16 9.21 24.67
N LEU A 459 1.07 8.36 23.63
CA LEU A 459 1.70 7.04 23.61
C LEU A 459 3.10 7.08 22.99
N VAL A 460 3.28 7.86 21.91
CA VAL A 460 4.57 8.07 21.22
C VAL A 460 4.64 9.53 20.79
N ASP A 461 5.66 10.26 21.22
CA ASP A 461 5.84 11.67 20.87
C ASP A 461 6.93 11.93 19.81
N ASN A 462 7.77 10.93 19.52
CA ASN A 462 8.90 11.03 18.60
C ASN A 462 9.85 12.20 18.89
N ASN A 463 9.99 12.61 20.15
CA ASN A 463 10.86 13.73 20.54
C ASN A 463 12.33 13.47 20.21
N THR A 464 12.79 12.22 20.35
CA THR A 464 14.15 11.82 19.94
C THR A 464 14.39 12.13 18.46
N LEU A 465 13.47 11.71 17.58
CA LEU A 465 13.56 11.99 16.15
C LEU A 465 13.49 13.50 15.86
N LYS A 466 12.61 14.24 16.53
CA LYS A 466 12.51 15.71 16.38
C LYS A 466 13.85 16.39 16.71
N HIS A 467 14.51 15.97 17.79
CA HIS A 467 15.84 16.49 18.17
C HIS A 467 16.93 16.09 17.17
N GLN A 468 16.90 14.86 16.65
CA GLN A 468 17.84 14.43 15.61
C GLN A 468 17.68 15.26 14.33
N VAL A 469 16.46 15.42 13.85
CA VAL A 469 16.13 16.20 12.64
C VAL A 469 16.54 17.67 12.81
N SER A 470 16.32 18.27 13.99
CA SER A 470 16.74 19.65 14.23
C SER A 470 18.27 19.85 14.17
N ARG A 471 19.05 18.83 14.55
CA ARG A 471 20.53 18.85 14.45
C ARG A 471 21.06 18.68 13.04
N LEU A 472 20.26 18.03 12.19
CA LEU A 472 20.60 17.81 10.78
C LEU A 472 20.49 19.07 9.92
N ASN A 473 20.00 20.19 10.48
CA ASN A 473 19.63 21.37 9.72
C ASN A 473 18.77 21.01 8.49
N MET A 474 17.84 20.08 8.71
CA MET A 474 16.97 19.55 7.65
C MET A 474 16.03 20.65 7.14
N PRO A 475 15.99 20.90 5.82
CA PRO A 475 15.08 21.89 5.27
C PRO A 475 13.63 21.48 5.48
N SER A 476 12.75 22.47 5.70
CA SER A 476 11.30 22.24 5.74
C SER A 476 10.73 22.09 4.34
N LYS A 477 9.62 21.34 4.23
CA LYS A 477 8.77 21.33 3.04
C LYS A 477 7.69 22.40 3.17
N GLU A 478 7.40 23.06 2.06
CA GLU A 478 6.35 24.08 1.93
C GLU A 478 5.31 23.58 0.92
N LEU A 479 4.04 23.58 1.30
CA LEU A 479 2.94 23.29 0.38
C LEU A 479 2.65 24.53 -0.47
N PHE A 480 2.32 24.30 -1.75
CA PHE A 480 1.92 25.36 -2.67
C PHE A 480 0.84 24.85 -3.64
N SER A 481 0.18 25.78 -4.30
CA SER A 481 -0.68 25.49 -5.46
C SER A 481 -0.40 26.48 -6.59
N PHE A 482 -0.72 26.06 -7.81
CA PHE A 482 -0.65 26.92 -8.99
C PHE A 482 -1.73 26.49 -9.99
N LYS A 483 -2.01 27.34 -10.97
CA LYS A 483 -2.92 27.02 -12.07
C LYS A 483 -2.15 26.72 -13.33
N THR A 484 -2.53 25.62 -13.98
CA THR A 484 -2.06 25.26 -15.34
C THR A 484 -2.58 26.28 -16.37
N ASN A 485 -2.04 26.25 -17.58
CA ASN A 485 -2.48 27.15 -18.66
C ASN A 485 -3.96 26.97 -19.02
N ASP A 486 -4.53 25.77 -18.82
CA ASP A 486 -5.96 25.48 -19.01
C ASP A 486 -6.81 25.71 -17.74
N GLY A 487 -6.22 26.36 -16.73
CA GLY A 487 -6.93 26.87 -15.55
C GLY A 487 -7.16 25.86 -14.42
N VAL A 488 -6.58 24.64 -14.50
CA VAL A 488 -6.69 23.62 -13.46
C VAL A 488 -5.71 23.92 -12.32
N GLU A 489 -6.22 24.00 -11.08
CA GLU A 489 -5.37 24.14 -9.91
C GLU A 489 -4.72 22.82 -9.55
N LEU A 490 -3.40 22.82 -9.41
CA LEU A 490 -2.60 21.67 -8.97
C LEU A 490 -1.90 21.99 -7.65
N ASN A 491 -1.70 20.96 -6.82
CA ASN A 491 -1.03 21.06 -5.54
C ASN A 491 0.37 20.47 -5.61
N GLY A 492 1.29 21.10 -4.89
CA GLY A 492 2.68 20.62 -4.79
C GLY A 492 3.28 20.86 -3.41
N TRP A 493 4.45 20.30 -3.22
CA TRP A 493 5.36 20.70 -2.15
C TRP A 493 6.74 21.03 -2.72
N ILE A 494 7.45 21.92 -2.02
CA ILE A 494 8.82 22.33 -2.36
C ILE A 494 9.70 22.26 -1.10
N MET A 495 10.93 21.78 -1.25
CA MET A 495 11.97 21.82 -0.23
C MET A 495 13.19 22.57 -0.78
N LYS A 496 13.56 23.65 -0.14
CA LYS A 496 14.73 24.47 -0.49
C LYS A 496 15.95 24.02 0.30
N PRO A 497 17.19 24.26 -0.18
CA PRO A 497 18.40 24.01 0.60
C PRO A 497 18.37 24.72 1.98
N ALA A 498 18.98 24.11 3.01
CA ALA A 498 19.01 24.70 4.34
C ALA A 498 19.65 26.11 4.38
N ASN A 499 20.67 26.33 3.54
CA ASN A 499 21.35 27.62 3.38
C ASN A 499 20.80 28.38 2.15
N PHE A 500 19.49 28.37 1.97
CA PHE A 500 18.81 28.98 0.84
C PHE A 500 19.07 30.49 0.78
N ASN A 501 19.50 30.96 -0.39
CA ASN A 501 19.68 32.37 -0.71
C ASN A 501 18.71 32.77 -1.85
N PRO A 502 17.73 33.64 -1.61
CA PRO A 502 16.74 34.00 -2.62
C PRO A 502 17.32 34.73 -3.85
N ASN A 503 18.56 35.23 -3.75
CA ASN A 503 19.28 35.91 -4.85
C ASN A 503 20.12 34.95 -5.70
N LYS A 504 20.13 33.67 -5.37
CA LYS A 504 20.80 32.60 -6.12
C LYS A 504 19.78 31.80 -6.92
N LYS A 505 20.19 31.29 -8.08
CA LYS A 505 19.40 30.36 -8.89
C LYS A 505 19.85 28.92 -8.61
N TYR A 506 18.89 28.04 -8.35
CA TYR A 506 19.11 26.65 -8.00
C TYR A 506 18.55 25.71 -9.05
N PRO A 507 19.22 24.57 -9.34
CA PRO A 507 18.62 23.48 -10.09
C PRO A 507 17.48 22.84 -9.29
N VAL A 508 16.49 22.27 -9.99
CA VAL A 508 15.34 21.61 -9.39
C VAL A 508 15.31 20.13 -9.77
N ILE A 509 14.99 19.27 -8.81
CA ILE A 509 14.64 17.88 -9.07
C ILE A 509 13.17 17.68 -8.67
N MET A 510 12.34 17.34 -9.65
CA MET A 510 10.95 16.99 -9.44
C MET A 510 10.82 15.48 -9.24
N HIS A 511 10.28 15.05 -8.10
CA HIS A 511 9.76 13.70 -7.90
C HIS A 511 8.27 13.68 -8.24
N GLN A 512 7.77 12.58 -8.80
CA GLN A 512 6.35 12.39 -9.02
C GLN A 512 6.00 10.91 -9.16
N TYR A 513 4.74 10.56 -8.94
CA TYR A 513 4.20 9.23 -9.24
C TYR A 513 3.09 9.33 -10.29
N SER A 514 2.06 10.13 -10.05
CA SER A 514 0.98 10.50 -10.97
C SER A 514 -0.02 9.39 -11.34
N GLY A 515 0.15 8.17 -10.83
CA GLY A 515 -0.76 7.06 -11.12
C GLY A 515 -2.19 7.34 -10.65
N PRO A 516 -3.22 6.75 -11.30
CA PRO A 516 -4.61 6.97 -10.94
C PRO A 516 -4.89 6.73 -9.47
N GLY A 517 -5.55 7.69 -8.82
CA GLY A 517 -5.91 7.63 -7.39
C GLY A 517 -4.75 7.78 -6.41
N SER A 518 -3.50 7.90 -6.87
CA SER A 518 -2.34 8.12 -6.00
C SER A 518 -2.29 9.52 -5.42
N GLN A 519 -1.54 9.71 -4.32
CA GLN A 519 -1.32 11.02 -3.73
C GLN A 519 0.10 11.07 -3.13
N GLU A 520 0.97 11.92 -3.71
CA GLU A 520 2.34 12.21 -3.26
C GLU A 520 2.48 13.63 -2.68
N VAL A 521 1.42 14.42 -2.72
CA VAL A 521 1.34 15.75 -2.12
C VAL A 521 0.26 15.74 -1.05
N ALA A 522 0.69 15.71 0.21
CA ALA A 522 -0.18 15.71 1.38
C ALA A 522 0.51 16.37 2.57
N ASP A 523 -0.27 16.91 3.49
CA ASP A 523 0.20 17.45 4.77
C ASP A 523 0.47 16.29 5.75
N LYS A 524 1.53 15.52 5.46
CA LYS A 524 1.89 14.29 6.14
C LYS A 524 3.41 14.12 6.22
N TRP A 525 3.92 13.67 7.36
CA TRP A 525 5.33 13.32 7.53
C TRP A 525 5.76 12.20 6.60
N GLY A 526 6.95 12.33 6.05
CA GLY A 526 7.55 11.28 5.21
C GLY A 526 6.99 11.18 3.80
N ILE A 527 6.10 12.10 3.40
CA ILE A 527 5.64 12.17 2.01
C ILE A 527 6.82 12.54 1.11
N GLY A 528 7.01 11.80 0.02
CA GLY A 528 8.14 11.95 -0.91
C GLY A 528 8.53 10.63 -1.53
N ALA A 529 9.64 10.64 -2.30
CA ALA A 529 10.08 9.52 -3.15
C ALA A 529 10.23 8.17 -2.45
N ARG A 530 10.66 8.17 -1.20
CA ARG A 530 10.97 6.94 -0.45
C ARG A 530 10.06 6.70 0.75
N ARG A 531 9.20 7.64 1.08
CA ARG A 531 8.39 7.61 2.33
C ARG A 531 9.25 7.36 3.58
N ASP A 532 10.45 7.96 3.58
CA ASP A 532 11.50 7.80 4.58
C ASP A 532 11.65 9.01 5.52
N GLY A 533 10.64 9.85 5.60
CA GLY A 533 10.70 11.12 6.32
C GLY A 533 11.26 12.27 5.48
N GLY A 534 11.42 12.07 4.16
CA GLY A 534 12.02 13.06 3.24
C GLY A 534 13.54 13.12 3.34
N MET A 535 14.18 12.05 3.81
CA MET A 535 15.64 12.03 4.04
C MET A 535 16.43 12.04 2.73
N PHE A 536 15.93 11.39 1.67
CA PHE A 536 16.58 11.46 0.35
C PHE A 536 16.49 12.87 -0.23
N GLU A 537 15.33 13.51 -0.12
CA GLU A 537 15.16 14.91 -0.53
C GLU A 537 16.04 15.84 0.28
N ALA A 538 16.15 15.64 1.59
CA ALA A 538 17.05 16.41 2.45
C ALA A 538 18.52 16.25 2.05
N TYR A 539 18.95 15.04 1.69
CA TYR A 539 20.28 14.80 1.14
C TYR A 539 20.52 15.60 -0.14
N MET A 540 19.59 15.54 -1.10
CA MET A 540 19.71 16.27 -2.37
C MET A 540 19.66 17.79 -2.17
N ALA A 541 18.83 18.27 -1.26
CA ALA A 541 18.80 19.68 -0.88
C ALA A 541 20.14 20.13 -0.26
N GLY A 542 20.77 19.27 0.53
CA GLY A 542 22.14 19.46 1.06
C GLY A 542 23.20 19.55 -0.05
N GLN A 543 22.94 18.90 -1.20
CA GLN A 543 23.76 19.01 -2.40
C GLN A 543 23.48 20.30 -3.21
N GLY A 544 22.56 21.16 -2.76
CA GLY A 544 22.25 22.44 -3.40
C GLY A 544 21.12 22.39 -4.43
N PHE A 545 20.27 21.37 -4.39
CA PHE A 545 19.08 21.27 -5.22
C PHE A 545 17.82 21.75 -4.49
N ILE A 546 16.89 22.31 -5.22
CA ILE A 546 15.50 22.42 -4.81
C ILE A 546 14.82 21.10 -5.16
N MET A 547 14.12 20.52 -4.20
CA MET A 547 13.28 19.33 -4.40
C MET A 547 11.82 19.75 -4.51
N ALA A 548 11.08 19.20 -5.45
CA ALA A 548 9.66 19.51 -5.64
C ALA A 548 8.87 18.26 -6.04
N CYS A 549 7.56 18.29 -5.76
CA CYS A 549 6.61 17.28 -6.21
C CYS A 549 5.29 17.98 -6.52
N VAL A 550 4.61 17.56 -7.58
CA VAL A 550 3.27 18.04 -7.95
C VAL A 550 2.40 16.83 -8.29
N ASP A 551 1.23 16.76 -7.67
CA ASP A 551 0.17 15.85 -8.06
C ASP A 551 -0.69 16.47 -9.17
N GLY A 552 -0.61 15.90 -10.37
CA GLY A 552 -1.39 16.29 -11.52
C GLY A 552 -2.78 15.67 -11.56
N ARG A 553 -3.52 15.94 -12.63
CA ARG A 553 -4.80 15.28 -12.92
C ARG A 553 -4.62 13.76 -12.99
N GLY A 554 -5.62 13.03 -12.54
CA GLY A 554 -5.59 11.57 -12.37
C GLY A 554 -5.27 11.13 -10.96
N THR A 555 -4.63 11.98 -10.14
CA THR A 555 -4.36 11.67 -8.73
C THR A 555 -5.62 11.76 -7.86
N GLY A 556 -5.57 11.16 -6.66
CA GLY A 556 -6.72 11.01 -5.77
C GLY A 556 -6.99 12.22 -4.87
N GLY A 557 -8.07 12.11 -4.10
CA GLY A 557 -8.42 13.07 -3.04
C GLY A 557 -9.27 14.26 -3.50
N ARG A 558 -9.63 14.33 -4.78
CA ARG A 558 -10.33 15.49 -5.37
C ARG A 558 -11.62 15.13 -6.13
N GLY A 559 -12.16 13.95 -5.87
CA GLY A 559 -13.37 13.42 -6.47
C GLY A 559 -13.13 12.72 -7.82
N SER A 560 -14.18 12.05 -8.30
CA SER A 560 -14.10 11.17 -9.47
C SER A 560 -13.75 11.88 -10.77
N ASP A 561 -14.23 13.11 -10.99
CA ASP A 561 -13.96 13.86 -12.22
C ASP A 561 -12.47 14.20 -12.37
N PHE A 562 -11.81 14.57 -11.28
CA PHE A 562 -10.37 14.86 -11.28
C PHE A 562 -9.52 13.59 -11.41
N GLU A 563 -9.90 12.52 -10.72
CA GLU A 563 -9.18 11.26 -10.74
C GLU A 563 -9.34 10.51 -12.08
N LYS A 564 -10.58 10.42 -12.57
CA LYS A 564 -10.91 9.59 -13.73
C LYS A 564 -10.79 10.30 -15.08
N CYS A 565 -10.35 11.55 -15.11
CA CYS A 565 -10.16 12.28 -16.35
C CYS A 565 -9.06 11.75 -17.26
N THR A 566 -8.22 10.85 -16.76
CA THR A 566 -7.15 10.14 -17.49
C THR A 566 -7.61 8.80 -18.08
N TYR A 567 -8.84 8.41 -17.82
CA TYR A 567 -9.42 7.17 -18.34
C TYR A 567 -9.29 7.05 -19.86
N LEU A 568 -8.87 5.88 -20.33
CA LEU A 568 -8.55 5.53 -21.71
C LEU A 568 -7.28 6.19 -22.31
N SER A 569 -6.57 7.02 -21.56
CA SER A 569 -5.40 7.75 -22.08
C SER A 569 -4.37 8.06 -20.98
N LEU A 570 -3.95 7.01 -20.24
CA LEU A 570 -2.96 7.13 -19.17
C LEU A 570 -1.67 7.82 -19.66
N GLY A 571 -1.05 8.62 -18.81
CA GLY A 571 0.22 9.31 -19.04
C GLY A 571 0.12 10.55 -19.94
N VAL A 572 -0.99 10.75 -20.65
CA VAL A 572 -1.12 11.87 -21.59
C VAL A 572 -1.36 13.18 -20.86
N LYS A 573 -2.35 13.25 -19.97
CA LYS A 573 -2.62 14.46 -19.15
C LYS A 573 -1.59 14.61 -18.05
N GLU A 574 -1.21 13.52 -17.43
CA GLU A 574 -0.24 13.48 -16.33
C GLU A 574 1.12 14.04 -16.76
N SER A 575 1.60 13.70 -17.95
CA SER A 575 2.86 14.24 -18.47
C SER A 575 2.76 15.75 -18.79
N LYS A 576 1.63 16.19 -19.34
CA LYS A 576 1.37 17.63 -19.57
C LYS A 576 1.38 18.40 -18.26
N ASP A 577 0.74 17.89 -17.22
CA ASP A 577 0.69 18.54 -15.92
C ASP A 577 2.07 18.63 -15.27
N GLN A 578 2.95 17.64 -15.45
CA GLN A 578 4.34 17.74 -14.98
C GLN A 578 5.15 18.79 -15.77
N VAL A 579 4.93 18.91 -17.08
CA VAL A 579 5.52 19.99 -17.90
C VAL A 579 5.01 21.36 -17.42
N GLU A 580 3.72 21.52 -17.16
CA GLU A 580 3.15 22.77 -16.62
C GLU A 580 3.71 23.10 -15.22
N ALA A 581 3.91 22.07 -14.38
CA ALA A 581 4.55 22.24 -13.07
C ALA A 581 6.00 22.73 -13.21
N ALA A 582 6.77 22.16 -14.14
CA ALA A 582 8.14 22.60 -14.41
C ALA A 582 8.18 24.04 -14.96
N LYS A 583 7.24 24.41 -15.84
CA LYS A 583 7.10 25.80 -16.31
C LYS A 583 6.80 26.76 -15.16
N TYR A 584 5.87 26.40 -14.28
CA TYR A 584 5.55 27.19 -13.08
C TYR A 584 6.79 27.38 -12.21
N LEU A 585 7.50 26.28 -11.88
CA LEU A 585 8.73 26.35 -11.07
C LEU A 585 9.78 27.26 -11.72
N SER A 586 9.90 27.25 -13.06
CA SER A 586 10.82 28.11 -13.80
C SER A 586 10.52 29.61 -13.66
N THR A 587 9.30 29.99 -13.28
CA THR A 587 8.93 31.40 -13.02
C THR A 587 9.41 31.91 -11.68
N LEU A 588 9.78 31.00 -10.76
CA LEU A 588 10.26 31.39 -9.44
C LEU A 588 11.64 32.03 -9.55
N PRO A 589 11.89 33.20 -8.93
CA PRO A 589 13.11 33.99 -9.15
C PRO A 589 14.41 33.26 -8.77
N TYR A 590 14.32 32.30 -7.88
CA TYR A 590 15.42 31.49 -7.37
C TYR A 590 15.58 30.14 -8.08
N VAL A 591 14.81 29.86 -9.12
CA VAL A 591 14.92 28.63 -9.92
C VAL A 591 15.69 28.89 -11.21
N ASP A 592 16.62 28.00 -11.54
CA ASP A 592 17.22 27.93 -12.85
C ASP A 592 16.39 27.04 -13.77
N GLY A 593 15.56 27.64 -14.59
CA GLY A 593 14.67 26.94 -15.52
C GLY A 593 15.36 26.08 -16.57
N ASN A 594 16.69 26.23 -16.77
CA ASN A 594 17.48 25.41 -17.67
C ASN A 594 18.05 24.15 -16.99
N ARG A 595 17.87 23.99 -15.67
CA ARG A 595 18.41 22.90 -14.87
C ARG A 595 17.33 22.23 -14.03
N ILE A 596 16.30 21.70 -14.71
CA ILE A 596 15.20 20.95 -14.08
C ILE A 596 15.29 19.50 -14.46
N GLY A 597 15.32 18.62 -13.46
CA GLY A 597 15.24 17.17 -13.61
C GLY A 597 13.91 16.63 -13.12
N ILE A 598 13.56 15.41 -13.56
CA ILE A 598 12.36 14.68 -13.15
C ILE A 598 12.68 13.22 -12.88
N TRP A 599 12.05 12.61 -11.89
CA TRP A 599 12.18 11.19 -11.68
C TRP A 599 10.99 10.57 -10.97
N GLY A 600 10.89 9.27 -11.09
CA GLY A 600 9.88 8.48 -10.41
C GLY A 600 10.11 6.98 -10.53
N TRP A 601 9.31 6.23 -9.81
CA TRP A 601 9.36 4.78 -9.71
C TRP A 601 8.04 4.18 -10.19
N SER A 602 8.08 3.05 -10.91
CA SER A 602 6.88 2.37 -11.41
C SER A 602 6.08 3.27 -12.35
N TYR A 603 4.82 3.59 -12.04
CA TYR A 603 4.06 4.59 -12.78
C TYR A 603 4.78 5.95 -12.86
N GLY A 604 5.46 6.35 -11.79
CA GLY A 604 6.28 7.57 -11.79
C GLY A 604 7.46 7.48 -12.74
N GLY A 605 8.07 6.31 -12.90
CA GLY A 605 9.08 6.06 -13.94
C GLY A 605 8.48 6.19 -15.33
N TYR A 606 7.33 5.60 -15.57
CA TYR A 606 6.57 5.74 -16.81
C TYR A 606 6.24 7.21 -17.12
N ASN A 607 5.68 7.92 -16.14
CA ASN A 607 5.32 9.32 -16.37
C ASN A 607 6.55 10.24 -16.49
N THR A 608 7.72 9.84 -15.98
CA THR A 608 9.00 10.49 -16.28
C THR A 608 9.33 10.38 -17.78
N LEU A 609 9.23 9.17 -18.34
CA LEU A 609 9.47 8.97 -19.79
C LEU A 609 8.47 9.74 -20.65
N MET A 610 7.19 9.71 -20.27
CA MET A 610 6.12 10.44 -20.96
C MET A 610 6.35 11.96 -20.89
N SER A 611 6.78 12.49 -19.75
CA SER A 611 7.05 13.93 -19.55
C SER A 611 8.26 14.41 -20.33
N MET A 612 9.33 13.61 -20.38
CA MET A 612 10.54 13.94 -21.16
C MET A 612 10.31 13.84 -22.69
N SER A 613 9.24 13.19 -23.12
CA SER A 613 8.85 13.01 -24.54
C SER A 613 7.51 13.66 -24.87
N GLU A 614 7.01 14.55 -24.00
CA GLU A 614 5.74 15.27 -24.22
C GLU A 614 5.79 16.21 -25.45
N GLY A 615 6.96 16.73 -25.76
CA GLY A 615 7.19 17.63 -26.89
C GLY A 615 7.71 19.00 -26.48
N THR A 616 7.67 19.35 -25.20
CA THR A 616 8.25 20.57 -24.64
C THR A 616 9.58 20.21 -23.97
N PRO A 617 10.74 20.68 -24.46
CA PRO A 617 12.06 20.31 -23.96
C PRO A 617 12.40 21.07 -22.66
N ILE A 618 11.71 20.80 -21.58
CA ILE A 618 11.92 21.49 -20.30
C ILE A 618 12.78 20.71 -19.31
N PHE A 619 12.75 19.37 -19.36
CA PHE A 619 13.54 18.54 -18.48
C PHE A 619 14.94 18.27 -19.07
N LYS A 620 15.98 18.67 -18.33
CA LYS A 620 17.38 18.47 -18.72
C LYS A 620 17.86 17.04 -18.45
N ALA A 621 17.35 16.41 -17.39
CA ALA A 621 17.71 15.07 -16.98
C ALA A 621 16.50 14.35 -16.36
N GLY A 622 16.42 13.02 -16.53
CA GLY A 622 15.40 12.22 -15.89
C GLY A 622 15.86 10.82 -15.50
N VAL A 623 15.25 10.28 -14.45
CA VAL A 623 15.50 8.91 -13.98
C VAL A 623 14.19 8.15 -13.92
N ALA A 624 14.09 7.06 -14.67
CA ALA A 624 12.92 6.17 -14.70
C ALA A 624 13.29 4.83 -14.06
N VAL A 625 12.68 4.55 -12.89
CA VAL A 625 12.93 3.32 -12.13
C VAL A 625 11.78 2.36 -12.30
N ALA A 626 12.07 1.13 -12.74
CA ALA A 626 11.09 0.03 -12.88
C ALA A 626 9.81 0.48 -13.61
N ALA A 627 9.98 1.19 -14.73
CA ALA A 627 8.90 1.87 -15.44
C ALA A 627 8.15 0.93 -16.41
N PRO A 628 6.81 0.90 -16.39
CA PRO A 628 6.03 0.51 -17.56
C PRO A 628 6.40 1.42 -18.75
N THR A 629 6.45 0.87 -19.95
CA THR A 629 6.79 1.64 -21.17
C THR A 629 5.73 1.50 -22.26
N ASP A 630 4.99 0.42 -22.19
CA ASP A 630 3.76 0.19 -22.98
C ASP A 630 2.77 -0.61 -22.12
N TRP A 631 1.54 -0.15 -22.03
CA TRP A 631 0.52 -0.78 -21.20
C TRP A 631 0.08 -2.16 -21.68
N ARG A 632 0.42 -2.55 -22.91
CA ARG A 632 0.25 -3.91 -23.43
C ARG A 632 1.14 -4.93 -22.71
N PHE A 633 2.17 -4.48 -21.99
CA PHE A 633 3.13 -5.32 -21.28
C PHE A 633 2.85 -5.43 -19.77
N TYR A 634 1.84 -4.73 -19.29
CA TYR A 634 1.45 -4.77 -17.89
C TYR A 634 0.29 -5.74 -17.66
N ASP A 635 -0.11 -5.97 -16.40
CA ASP A 635 -1.18 -6.91 -16.10
C ASP A 635 -2.57 -6.44 -16.61
N SER A 636 -3.45 -7.43 -16.81
CA SER A 636 -4.78 -7.21 -17.37
C SER A 636 -5.70 -6.40 -16.45
N VAL A 637 -5.73 -6.73 -15.15
CA VAL A 637 -6.70 -6.14 -14.21
C VAL A 637 -6.45 -4.65 -14.02
N TYR A 638 -5.21 -4.25 -13.73
CA TYR A 638 -4.83 -2.84 -13.63
C TYR A 638 -5.05 -2.11 -14.94
N THR A 639 -4.47 -2.64 -16.02
CA THR A 639 -4.43 -1.93 -17.29
C THR A 639 -5.84 -1.79 -17.89
N GLU A 640 -6.64 -2.83 -17.88
CA GLU A 640 -8.00 -2.77 -18.44
C GLU A 640 -8.96 -1.92 -17.61
N ARG A 641 -8.74 -1.81 -16.29
CA ARG A 641 -9.49 -0.88 -15.44
C ARG A 641 -9.43 0.54 -15.96
N PHE A 642 -8.26 0.97 -16.41
CA PHE A 642 -8.03 2.35 -16.84
C PHE A 642 -8.02 2.55 -18.35
N MET A 643 -7.74 1.51 -19.13
CA MET A 643 -7.51 1.59 -20.58
C MET A 643 -8.43 0.70 -21.41
N ARG A 644 -9.22 -0.20 -20.81
CA ARG A 644 -9.89 -1.33 -21.46
C ARG A 644 -8.89 -2.23 -22.20
N THR A 645 -9.35 -3.04 -23.15
CA THR A 645 -8.45 -3.88 -23.95
C THR A 645 -7.82 -3.10 -25.10
N PRO A 646 -6.64 -3.53 -25.62
CA PRO A 646 -6.02 -2.90 -26.79
C PRO A 646 -6.92 -2.91 -28.04
N LYS A 647 -7.79 -3.91 -28.18
CA LYS A 647 -8.75 -3.98 -29.32
C LYS A 647 -9.83 -2.90 -29.21
N GLU A 648 -10.29 -2.58 -27.99
CA GLU A 648 -11.33 -1.58 -27.76
C GLU A 648 -10.79 -0.15 -27.80
N ASN A 649 -9.50 0.06 -27.47
CA ASN A 649 -8.89 1.37 -27.28
C ASN A 649 -7.49 1.47 -27.88
N MET A 650 -7.32 1.05 -29.13
CA MET A 650 -6.01 1.05 -29.80
C MET A 650 -5.35 2.45 -29.80
N GLU A 651 -6.11 3.50 -30.06
CA GLU A 651 -5.61 4.88 -30.10
C GLU A 651 -5.09 5.34 -28.73
N GLY A 652 -5.82 5.01 -27.66
CA GLY A 652 -5.39 5.31 -26.30
C GLY A 652 -4.11 4.59 -25.91
N TYR A 653 -3.98 3.31 -26.21
CA TYR A 653 -2.74 2.56 -26.01
C TYR A 653 -1.55 3.12 -26.77
N ASN A 654 -1.76 3.52 -28.03
CA ASN A 654 -0.71 4.13 -28.83
C ASN A 654 -0.27 5.50 -28.29
N ALA A 655 -1.22 6.32 -27.85
CA ALA A 655 -0.93 7.62 -27.24
C ALA A 655 -0.23 7.49 -25.87
N ALA A 656 -0.55 6.44 -25.11
CA ALA A 656 0.00 6.15 -23.80
C ALA A 656 1.34 5.39 -23.85
N SER A 657 1.83 5.01 -25.03
CA SER A 657 3.09 4.27 -25.17
C SER A 657 4.30 5.21 -25.15
N ALA A 658 5.17 5.06 -24.17
CA ALA A 658 6.47 5.76 -24.15
C ALA A 658 7.37 5.28 -25.30
N ILE A 659 7.25 4.01 -25.71
CA ILE A 659 7.97 3.43 -26.83
C ILE A 659 7.67 4.20 -28.12
N ASN A 660 6.39 4.52 -28.39
CA ASN A 660 5.98 5.30 -29.55
C ASN A 660 6.47 6.75 -29.53
N ARG A 661 6.95 7.22 -28.40
CA ARG A 661 7.49 8.58 -28.21
C ARG A 661 9.01 8.62 -28.09
N ALA A 662 9.71 7.50 -28.24
CA ALA A 662 11.15 7.41 -28.04
C ALA A 662 11.94 8.46 -28.87
N ASN A 663 11.53 8.73 -30.10
CA ASN A 663 12.14 9.75 -30.96
C ASN A 663 11.97 11.18 -30.45
N LYS A 664 11.02 11.43 -29.55
CA LYS A 664 10.77 12.75 -28.93
C LYS A 664 11.50 12.92 -27.59
N LEU A 665 12.18 11.87 -27.10
CA LEU A 665 12.95 11.98 -25.86
C LEU A 665 13.91 13.17 -25.95
N ASN A 666 13.88 14.03 -24.93
CA ASN A 666 14.76 15.18 -24.79
C ASN A 666 15.38 15.19 -23.39
N GLY A 667 16.66 15.54 -23.32
CA GLY A 667 17.45 15.51 -22.09
C GLY A 667 18.13 14.17 -21.83
N GLU A 668 18.98 14.14 -20.79
CA GLU A 668 19.73 12.95 -20.38
C GLU A 668 18.81 11.98 -19.63
N LEU A 669 18.91 10.69 -19.92
CA LEU A 669 18.03 9.66 -19.32
C LEU A 669 18.83 8.56 -18.65
N LEU A 670 18.43 8.18 -17.44
CA LEU A 670 18.88 6.97 -16.74
C LEU A 670 17.68 6.01 -16.54
N LEU A 671 17.81 4.81 -17.10
CA LEU A 671 16.87 3.70 -16.88
C LEU A 671 17.40 2.78 -15.78
N ILE A 672 16.55 2.43 -14.81
CA ILE A 672 16.90 1.51 -13.73
C ILE A 672 15.86 0.40 -13.65
N HIS A 673 16.31 -0.89 -13.57
CA HIS A 673 15.41 -2.03 -13.47
C HIS A 673 16.00 -3.21 -12.71
N GLY A 674 15.16 -4.01 -12.07
CA GLY A 674 15.51 -5.30 -11.49
C GLY A 674 15.27 -6.44 -12.49
N THR A 675 16.18 -7.43 -12.56
CA THR A 675 16.03 -8.54 -13.54
C THR A 675 14.94 -9.54 -13.16
N ALA A 676 14.52 -9.57 -11.91
CA ALA A 676 13.46 -10.44 -11.39
C ALA A 676 12.24 -9.63 -10.94
N ASP A 677 11.94 -8.54 -11.62
CA ASP A 677 10.72 -7.76 -11.39
C ASP A 677 9.52 -8.54 -11.93
N ASP A 678 8.72 -9.06 -11.00
CA ASP A 678 7.53 -9.86 -11.28
C ASP A 678 6.28 -9.01 -11.55
N ASN A 679 6.36 -7.71 -11.30
CA ASN A 679 5.28 -6.74 -11.48
C ASN A 679 5.43 -6.01 -12.82
N VAL A 680 6.42 -5.14 -12.93
CA VAL A 680 6.81 -4.48 -14.19
C VAL A 680 8.00 -5.22 -14.77
N HIS A 681 7.76 -6.07 -15.71
CA HIS A 681 8.80 -6.93 -16.28
C HIS A 681 9.94 -6.13 -16.94
N LEU A 682 11.16 -6.64 -16.83
CA LEU A 682 12.35 -6.07 -17.51
C LEU A 682 12.14 -5.87 -19.01
N ARG A 683 11.22 -6.60 -19.63
CA ARG A 683 10.78 -6.41 -21.01
C ARG A 683 10.46 -4.94 -21.33
N ASN A 684 9.78 -4.22 -20.40
CA ASN A 684 9.46 -2.81 -20.57
C ASN A 684 10.73 -1.97 -20.84
N ASN A 685 11.78 -2.21 -20.06
CA ASN A 685 13.07 -1.53 -20.23
C ASN A 685 13.76 -1.95 -21.54
N ALA A 686 13.78 -3.24 -21.86
CA ALA A 686 14.43 -3.76 -23.05
C ALA A 686 13.80 -3.22 -24.35
N GLU A 687 12.47 -3.28 -24.47
CA GLU A 687 11.74 -2.78 -25.64
C GLU A 687 11.85 -1.25 -25.80
N TYR A 688 11.86 -0.51 -24.68
CA TYR A 688 12.08 0.94 -24.73
C TYR A 688 13.52 1.29 -25.11
N SER A 689 14.50 0.54 -24.60
CA SER A 689 15.92 0.69 -24.98
C SER A 689 16.12 0.48 -26.48
N GLU A 690 15.50 -0.55 -27.07
CA GLU A 690 15.53 -0.79 -28.51
C GLU A 690 14.93 0.39 -29.29
N ALA A 691 13.78 0.91 -28.83
CA ALA A 691 13.15 2.07 -29.49
C ALA A 691 14.05 3.32 -29.43
N LEU A 692 14.76 3.55 -28.32
CA LEU A 692 15.73 4.63 -28.18
C LEU A 692 16.92 4.46 -29.12
N VAL A 693 17.47 3.23 -29.24
CA VAL A 693 18.55 2.90 -30.17
C VAL A 693 18.15 3.19 -31.60
N GLN A 694 16.94 2.75 -32.03
CA GLN A 694 16.44 2.99 -33.37
C GLN A 694 16.13 4.48 -33.64
N ALA A 695 15.89 5.27 -32.60
CA ALA A 695 15.72 6.71 -32.67
C ALA A 695 17.02 7.52 -32.53
N ASP A 696 18.17 6.84 -32.47
CA ASP A 696 19.52 7.43 -32.24
C ASP A 696 19.56 8.30 -30.96
N LYS A 697 18.90 7.85 -29.89
CA LYS A 697 18.91 8.51 -28.58
C LYS A 697 19.89 7.79 -27.65
N GLN A 698 20.79 8.56 -27.04
CA GLN A 698 21.74 8.05 -26.05
C GLN A 698 21.05 8.06 -24.67
N PHE A 699 21.39 7.07 -23.83
CA PHE A 699 20.86 6.93 -22.48
C PHE A 699 21.78 6.08 -21.60
N ASP A 700 21.67 6.24 -20.30
CA ASP A 700 22.31 5.40 -19.30
C ASP A 700 21.34 4.32 -18.80
N MET A 701 21.92 3.18 -18.38
CA MET A 701 21.15 2.08 -17.79
C MET A 701 21.84 1.50 -16.56
N GLN A 702 21.04 1.11 -15.55
CA GLN A 702 21.49 0.34 -14.40
C GLN A 702 20.56 -0.85 -14.16
N ILE A 703 21.12 -2.06 -14.25
CA ILE A 703 20.41 -3.32 -13.97
C ILE A 703 20.81 -3.85 -12.59
N TYR A 704 19.82 -4.39 -11.85
CA TYR A 704 20.00 -5.04 -10.56
C TYR A 704 19.63 -6.52 -10.63
N THR A 705 20.61 -7.37 -10.49
CA THR A 705 20.48 -8.83 -10.62
C THR A 705 19.57 -9.42 -9.54
N ASN A 706 18.60 -10.24 -9.95
CA ASN A 706 17.62 -10.92 -9.09
C ASN A 706 16.80 -10.00 -8.16
N ARG A 707 16.75 -8.69 -8.46
CA ARG A 707 15.92 -7.77 -7.70
C ARG A 707 14.53 -7.67 -8.32
N ASN A 708 13.52 -7.68 -7.45
CA ASN A 708 12.12 -7.48 -7.81
C ASN A 708 11.80 -5.97 -7.95
N HIS A 709 10.52 -5.63 -8.01
CA HIS A 709 10.02 -4.26 -8.20
C HIS A 709 10.51 -3.26 -7.13
N GLY A 710 10.78 -3.71 -5.93
CA GLY A 710 11.28 -2.88 -4.82
C GLY A 710 12.77 -2.56 -4.87
N ILE A 711 13.55 -3.27 -5.68
CA ILE A 711 15.00 -3.13 -5.86
C ILE A 711 15.72 -2.89 -4.53
N SER A 712 15.69 -3.88 -3.65
CA SER A 712 16.24 -3.79 -2.29
C SER A 712 17.05 -5.04 -1.90
N GLY A 713 17.65 -5.01 -0.73
CA GLY A 713 18.45 -6.11 -0.16
C GLY A 713 19.96 -5.87 -0.26
N GLY A 714 20.67 -6.23 0.80
CA GLY A 714 22.12 -5.96 0.92
C GLY A 714 22.42 -4.47 0.73
N ASN A 715 23.42 -4.16 -0.08
CA ASN A 715 23.83 -2.77 -0.40
C ASN A 715 23.01 -2.11 -1.53
N THR A 716 21.99 -2.80 -2.05
CA THR A 716 21.29 -2.40 -3.28
C THR A 716 20.64 -1.02 -3.16
N THR A 717 19.93 -0.74 -2.06
CA THR A 717 19.24 0.54 -1.86
C THR A 717 20.21 1.71 -1.85
N LYS A 718 21.33 1.60 -1.13
CA LYS A 718 22.39 2.64 -1.12
C LYS A 718 22.97 2.85 -2.51
N HIS A 719 23.31 1.78 -3.22
CA HIS A 719 23.87 1.86 -4.56
C HIS A 719 22.91 2.56 -5.53
N LEU A 720 21.63 2.19 -5.51
CA LEU A 720 20.59 2.80 -6.35
C LEU A 720 20.48 4.31 -6.08
N LEU A 721 20.34 4.69 -4.81
CA LEU A 721 20.21 6.10 -4.43
C LEU A 721 21.46 6.90 -4.77
N THR A 722 22.65 6.31 -4.63
CA THR A 722 23.92 6.93 -5.06
C THR A 722 23.92 7.13 -6.58
N ARG A 723 23.48 6.14 -7.35
CA ARG A 723 23.40 6.24 -8.82
C ARG A 723 22.44 7.35 -9.26
N VAL A 724 21.27 7.44 -8.64
CA VAL A 724 20.27 8.50 -8.89
C VAL A 724 20.84 9.88 -8.54
N ALA A 725 21.43 10.01 -7.34
CA ALA A 725 21.98 11.28 -6.87
C ALA A 725 23.13 11.77 -7.80
N ASN A 726 24.09 10.90 -8.10
CA ASN A 726 25.22 11.26 -8.97
C ASN A 726 24.75 11.64 -10.38
N PHE A 727 23.77 10.91 -10.93
CA PHE A 727 23.22 11.24 -12.25
C PHE A 727 22.67 12.66 -12.32
N PHE A 728 21.92 13.10 -11.31
CA PHE A 728 21.44 14.48 -11.27
C PHE A 728 22.54 15.49 -10.97
N ILE A 729 23.50 15.16 -10.11
CA ILE A 729 24.65 16.03 -9.83
C ILE A 729 25.45 16.28 -11.12
N ASP A 730 25.73 15.24 -11.89
CA ASP A 730 26.55 15.33 -13.11
C ASP A 730 25.85 16.09 -14.25
N ASN A 731 24.50 16.00 -14.32
CA ASN A 731 23.74 16.57 -15.43
C ASN A 731 23.04 17.90 -15.12
N LEU A 732 22.90 18.30 -13.84
CA LEU A 732 22.20 19.52 -13.44
C LEU A 732 23.07 20.52 -12.67
N LYS A 733 24.27 20.17 -12.23
CA LYS A 733 25.25 21.10 -11.69
C LYS A 733 26.22 21.55 -12.78
#